data_4851ec937acc4a55b933733adeccbd70
#
_entry.id   4851ec937acc4a55b933733adeccbd70
#
_cell.length_a   1.000
_cell.length_b   1.000
_cell.length_c   1.000
_cell.angle_alpha   90.00
_cell.angle_beta   90.00
_cell.angle_gamma   90.00
#
_symmetry.space_group_name_H-M   'P 1'
#
loop_
_entity.id
_entity.type
_entity.pdbx_description
1 polymer ?
#
loop_
_entity_poly.entity_id
_entity_poly.type
_entity_poly.pdbx_seq_one_letter_code
_entity_poly.pdbx_strand_id
1 'polypeptide(L)'
;MFVRILRSWIPACAGMTICVGVAFAQDAEGPFHPMDALTPTEVSQTVKLLKAEGNVDDNTKYPAITLLEADKKTIRAWQQGDSFTRAAFVVLRKNGKTFEATVDLTLNKVTTFTAKSGAQPMIMDAEWTFARDKFMADERFKAAMAKRGVTKLDNIFCTPNSAGSFPGDGYENRRILKVPCFSGLDKLHPALARPIEGLMGIVDSETGEVLDVLDRESVELPQVPKGYGEDLPKLRAETKPIAMVAPQGPNIELEGNLEIKWDRWSMHARADKRAGVILSLVRFDDGKNLRDIAYQMNVSEMFVPYMSPDPTWSYRTFMDAGEFGLGYLISSLKPGVDCPANAVYTDLVFPNDIGGTYTRPQALCIFERTNGDPAWRHYASGRKTVTGVAQTELVVRHIPTLGNYDYVVDYVFSPQGNITLRVGATGFDAIKSSAAKDMESPTALADTEYGTLIAPYTIAINHDHYFSYRLDLDIDGTQNALVRDAFIPSAARDSATRKSLWTVKTGRYTAEGPIVPDHNASGGETWRVINPNEKTALKFNPSYWIQSHHQATSILDQADPPQMRAGFSAQTLWVSKFKQNEYWAAGLYPNLSTTDEGIPAFVIDAEPIKNEDIVLWYTMGFRHAPRPEDFPILPTFWHEMKLRPAFFFDMDPSMTFNPGQLKFKE
;
A
#
# COMPACT_ATOMS: atom_id res chain seq x y z
N MET A 1 27.52 -66.05 23.23
CA MET A 1 27.94 -65.64 24.57
C MET A 1 27.90 -64.12 24.65
N PHE A 2 26.98 -63.61 25.43
CA PHE A 2 26.65 -62.23 25.78
C PHE A 2 26.47 -61.16 24.66
N VAL A 3 25.16 -61.01 24.32
CA VAL A 3 24.62 -59.84 23.66
C VAL A 3 24.38 -58.75 24.73
N ARG A 4 24.98 -57.58 24.57
CA ARG A 4 24.62 -56.38 25.35
C ARG A 4 23.69 -55.51 24.56
N ILE A 5 22.44 -55.44 25.02
CA ILE A 5 21.40 -54.52 24.55
C ILE A 5 21.66 -53.13 25.15
N LEU A 6 21.98 -52.17 24.30
CA LEU A 6 21.97 -50.74 24.67
C LEU A 6 20.54 -50.19 24.43
N ARG A 7 19.84 -49.89 25.51
CA ARG A 7 18.59 -49.12 25.48
C ARG A 7 18.93 -47.65 25.29
N SER A 8 18.58 -47.12 24.12
CA SER A 8 18.55 -45.69 23.90
C SER A 8 17.27 -45.11 24.51
N TRP A 9 17.41 -44.18 25.42
CA TRP A 9 16.34 -43.36 25.92
C TRP A 9 16.07 -42.23 24.90
N ILE A 10 14.94 -42.25 24.25
CA ILE A 10 14.36 -41.12 23.51
C ILE A 10 13.39 -40.44 24.45
N PRO A 11 13.56 -39.16 24.81
CA PRO A 11 12.50 -38.42 25.46
C PRO A 11 11.42 -38.09 24.40
N ALA A 12 10.26 -38.63 24.56
CA ALA A 12 9.08 -38.24 23.81
C ALA A 12 8.67 -36.82 24.21
N CYS A 13 9.06 -35.81 23.46
CA CYS A 13 8.40 -34.53 23.46
C CYS A 13 7.11 -34.67 22.65
N ALA A 14 6.00 -34.91 23.34
CA ALA A 14 4.67 -34.75 22.77
C ALA A 14 4.43 -33.27 22.57
N GLY A 15 4.83 -32.72 21.42
CA GLY A 15 4.41 -31.40 20.97
C GLY A 15 2.97 -31.45 20.51
N MET A 16 2.03 -31.07 21.39
CA MET A 16 0.67 -30.76 20.99
C MET A 16 0.73 -29.42 20.22
N THR A 17 0.84 -29.50 18.90
CA THR A 17 0.57 -28.36 18.01
C THR A 17 -0.95 -28.20 17.95
N ILE A 18 -1.50 -27.44 18.87
CA ILE A 18 -2.86 -26.93 18.70
C ILE A 18 -2.75 -25.72 17.77
N CYS A 19 -2.83 -25.96 16.48
CA CYS A 19 -3.23 -24.93 15.51
C CYS A 19 -4.71 -24.65 15.78
N VAL A 20 -5.03 -23.72 16.65
CA VAL A 20 -6.34 -23.10 16.69
C VAL A 20 -6.35 -22.07 15.57
N GLY A 21 -6.47 -22.55 14.34
CA GLY A 21 -6.96 -21.74 13.26
C GLY A 21 -8.44 -21.50 13.54
N VAL A 22 -8.79 -20.37 14.13
CA VAL A 22 -10.15 -19.88 14.09
C VAL A 22 -10.36 -19.39 12.67
N ALA A 23 -10.74 -20.28 11.78
CA ALA A 23 -11.33 -19.92 10.51
C ALA A 23 -12.70 -19.33 10.85
N PHE A 24 -12.77 -17.99 10.86
CA PHE A 24 -14.07 -17.33 10.79
C PHE A 24 -14.62 -17.61 9.40
N ALA A 25 -15.56 -18.56 9.32
CA ALA A 25 -16.34 -18.79 8.12
C ALA A 25 -17.17 -17.51 7.86
N GLN A 26 -16.78 -16.74 6.87
CA GLN A 26 -17.57 -15.60 6.36
C GLN A 26 -18.82 -16.04 5.56
N ASP A 27 -19.22 -17.29 5.67
CA ASP A 27 -20.36 -17.84 4.94
C ASP A 27 -21.57 -17.93 5.86
N ALA A 28 -22.44 -16.93 5.81
CA ALA A 28 -23.88 -17.01 6.10
C ALA A 28 -24.49 -15.90 6.99
N GLU A 29 -23.73 -15.00 7.57
CA GLU A 29 -24.30 -13.85 8.28
C GLU A 29 -24.05 -12.57 7.49
N GLY A 30 -25.06 -11.69 7.41
CA GLY A 30 -24.96 -10.39 6.70
C GLY A 30 -23.88 -9.47 7.31
N PRO A 31 -23.74 -8.25 6.78
CA PRO A 31 -22.77 -7.30 7.32
C PRO A 31 -23.14 -6.97 8.78
N PHE A 32 -22.12 -6.94 9.65
CA PHE A 32 -22.25 -6.61 11.07
C PHE A 32 -22.08 -5.10 11.35
N HIS A 33 -21.36 -4.43 10.43
CA HIS A 33 -21.02 -3.02 10.55
C HIS A 33 -21.30 -2.29 9.23
N PRO A 34 -21.77 -1.03 9.24
CA PRO A 34 -22.06 -0.28 8.01
C PRO A 34 -20.83 -0.10 7.11
N MET A 35 -19.63 -0.18 7.66
CA MET A 35 -18.36 -0.07 6.92
C MET A 35 -17.79 -1.41 6.45
N ASP A 36 -18.45 -2.54 6.68
CA ASP A 36 -18.00 -3.84 6.17
C ASP A 36 -17.89 -3.82 4.63
N ALA A 37 -16.91 -4.51 4.10
CA ALA A 37 -16.87 -4.78 2.66
C ALA A 37 -18.18 -5.43 2.20
N LEU A 38 -18.53 -5.28 0.93
CA LEU A 38 -19.70 -5.98 0.39
C LEU A 38 -19.52 -7.49 0.51
N THR A 39 -20.53 -8.14 1.08
CA THR A 39 -20.56 -9.60 1.19
C THR A 39 -20.75 -10.25 -0.19
N PRO A 40 -20.40 -11.54 -0.39
CA PRO A 40 -20.68 -12.25 -1.63
C PRO A 40 -22.14 -12.19 -2.05
N THR A 41 -23.06 -12.22 -1.09
CA THR A 41 -24.51 -12.08 -1.33
C THR A 41 -24.85 -10.69 -1.85
N GLU A 42 -24.30 -9.62 -1.26
CA GLU A 42 -24.53 -8.24 -1.70
C GLU A 42 -23.93 -7.98 -3.10
N VAL A 43 -22.77 -8.53 -3.41
CA VAL A 43 -22.17 -8.46 -4.76
C VAL A 43 -23.09 -9.16 -5.78
N SER A 44 -23.54 -10.36 -5.49
CA SER A 44 -24.47 -11.12 -6.35
C SER A 44 -25.79 -10.38 -6.54
N GLN A 45 -26.36 -9.81 -5.48
CA GLN A 45 -27.58 -9.00 -5.50
C GLN A 45 -27.41 -7.75 -6.37
N THR A 46 -26.27 -7.05 -6.25
CA THR A 46 -25.91 -5.89 -7.07
C THR A 46 -25.99 -6.21 -8.57
N VAL A 47 -25.30 -7.28 -8.98
CA VAL A 47 -25.31 -7.71 -10.40
C VAL A 47 -26.69 -8.15 -10.86
N LYS A 48 -27.43 -8.86 -10.02
CA LYS A 48 -28.81 -9.29 -10.32
C LYS A 48 -29.74 -8.11 -10.55
N LEU A 49 -29.66 -7.07 -9.74
CA LEU A 49 -30.49 -5.86 -9.89
C LEU A 49 -30.13 -5.12 -11.18
N LEU A 50 -28.84 -4.95 -11.49
CA LEU A 50 -28.39 -4.33 -12.75
C LEU A 50 -28.89 -5.12 -13.99
N LYS A 51 -28.89 -6.47 -13.93
CA LYS A 51 -29.43 -7.32 -14.99
C LYS A 51 -30.95 -7.20 -15.12
N ALA A 52 -31.69 -7.15 -14.02
CA ALA A 52 -33.14 -7.06 -14.01
C ALA A 52 -33.67 -5.76 -14.66
N GLU A 53 -32.91 -4.67 -14.55
CA GLU A 53 -33.22 -3.39 -15.20
C GLU A 53 -32.72 -3.30 -16.66
N GLY A 54 -32.06 -4.35 -17.20
CA GLY A 54 -31.54 -4.38 -18.56
C GLY A 54 -30.27 -3.54 -18.78
N ASN A 55 -29.67 -3.05 -17.70
CA ASN A 55 -28.48 -2.22 -17.75
C ASN A 55 -27.23 -2.99 -18.20
N VAL A 56 -27.15 -4.28 -17.89
CA VAL A 56 -25.99 -5.15 -18.14
C VAL A 56 -26.41 -6.47 -18.78
N ASP A 57 -25.46 -7.16 -19.41
CA ASP A 57 -25.59 -8.47 -20.02
C ASP A 57 -24.46 -9.40 -19.57
N ASP A 58 -24.41 -10.62 -20.12
CA ASP A 58 -23.42 -11.64 -19.74
C ASP A 58 -21.98 -11.29 -20.19
N ASN A 59 -21.82 -10.35 -21.13
CA ASN A 59 -20.50 -9.90 -21.58
C ASN A 59 -20.00 -8.69 -20.77
N THR A 60 -20.84 -8.10 -19.93
CA THR A 60 -20.47 -6.96 -19.09
C THR A 60 -19.40 -7.35 -18.09
N LYS A 61 -18.37 -6.52 -17.95
CA LYS A 61 -17.27 -6.67 -16.99
C LYS A 61 -17.36 -5.65 -15.88
N TYR A 62 -16.86 -6.01 -14.71
CA TYR A 62 -16.96 -5.24 -13.47
C TYR A 62 -15.56 -4.93 -12.90
N PRO A 63 -14.85 -3.93 -13.42
CA PRO A 63 -13.56 -3.50 -12.85
C PRO A 63 -13.64 -3.22 -11.35
N ALA A 64 -14.74 -2.64 -10.88
CA ALA A 64 -14.97 -2.43 -9.47
C ALA A 64 -16.45 -2.64 -9.08
N ILE A 65 -16.67 -3.32 -7.96
CA ILE A 65 -17.92 -3.34 -7.19
C ILE A 65 -17.49 -3.10 -5.74
N THR A 66 -17.80 -1.93 -5.18
CA THR A 66 -17.33 -1.54 -3.84
C THR A 66 -18.48 -1.06 -2.98
N LEU A 67 -18.28 -1.06 -1.67
CA LEU A 67 -19.20 -0.40 -0.76
C LEU A 67 -19.31 1.08 -1.13
N LEU A 68 -20.54 1.56 -1.32
CA LEU A 68 -20.86 2.98 -1.27
C LEU A 68 -21.19 3.32 0.18
N GLU A 69 -20.27 3.97 0.86
CA GLU A 69 -20.43 4.33 2.26
C GLU A 69 -21.61 5.30 2.46
N ALA A 70 -22.36 5.12 3.53
CA ALA A 70 -23.30 6.14 3.99
C ALA A 70 -22.52 7.42 4.37
N ASP A 71 -23.25 8.52 4.58
CA ASP A 71 -22.59 9.77 4.98
C ASP A 71 -21.83 9.61 6.31
N LYS A 72 -20.69 10.32 6.43
CA LYS A 72 -19.79 10.24 7.56
C LYS A 72 -20.48 10.45 8.91
N LYS A 73 -21.47 11.37 8.96
CA LYS A 73 -22.21 11.65 10.19
C LYS A 73 -23.05 10.45 10.62
N THR A 74 -23.71 9.78 9.68
CA THR A 74 -24.50 8.56 9.92
C THR A 74 -23.61 7.43 10.43
N ILE A 75 -22.46 7.20 9.78
CA ILE A 75 -21.49 6.17 10.21
C ILE A 75 -20.98 6.45 11.63
N ARG A 76 -20.61 7.68 11.94
CA ARG A 76 -20.09 8.04 13.27
C ARG A 76 -21.13 7.95 14.37
N ALA A 77 -22.41 8.13 14.05
CA ALA A 77 -23.52 8.03 15.00
C ALA A 77 -23.97 6.59 15.23
N TRP A 78 -23.63 5.67 14.33
CA TRP A 78 -24.07 4.28 14.42
C TRP A 78 -23.48 3.57 15.66
N GLN A 79 -24.28 2.76 16.31
CA GLN A 79 -23.90 1.92 17.44
C GLN A 79 -24.21 0.45 17.12
N GLN A 80 -23.46 -0.45 17.72
CA GLN A 80 -23.67 -1.89 17.54
C GLN A 80 -25.11 -2.28 17.89
N GLY A 81 -25.79 -2.91 16.92
CA GLY A 81 -27.19 -3.30 17.01
C GLY A 81 -28.16 -2.34 16.32
N ASP A 82 -27.73 -1.14 15.91
CA ASP A 82 -28.56 -0.25 15.10
C ASP A 82 -28.70 -0.81 13.67
N SER A 83 -29.86 -0.58 13.07
CA SER A 83 -30.06 -0.85 11.65
C SER A 83 -29.30 0.16 10.80
N PHE A 84 -28.79 -0.27 9.64
CA PHE A 84 -28.08 0.58 8.69
C PHE A 84 -28.44 0.26 7.23
N THR A 85 -28.25 1.22 6.35
CA THR A 85 -28.45 1.06 4.92
C THR A 85 -27.16 0.57 4.25
N ARG A 86 -27.32 -0.17 3.16
CA ARG A 86 -26.21 -0.69 2.35
C ARG A 86 -26.41 -0.30 0.89
N ALA A 87 -25.35 0.15 0.26
CA ALA A 87 -25.35 0.44 -1.16
C ALA A 87 -24.03 0.03 -1.80
N ALA A 88 -24.06 -0.30 -3.10
CA ALA A 88 -22.88 -0.61 -3.89
C ALA A 88 -22.62 0.51 -4.90
N PHE A 89 -21.35 0.89 -5.04
CA PHE A 89 -20.84 1.65 -6.18
C PHE A 89 -20.20 0.67 -7.17
N VAL A 90 -20.57 0.80 -8.44
CA VAL A 90 -20.14 -0.13 -9.49
C VAL A 90 -19.53 0.64 -10.65
N VAL A 91 -18.31 0.28 -11.01
CA VAL A 91 -17.72 0.64 -12.30
C VAL A 91 -17.82 -0.58 -13.20
N LEU A 92 -18.38 -0.41 -14.39
CA LEU A 92 -18.56 -1.50 -15.33
C LEU A 92 -18.19 -1.11 -16.77
N ARG A 93 -17.80 -2.13 -17.56
CA ARG A 93 -17.52 -1.98 -18.99
C ARG A 93 -18.49 -2.82 -19.80
N LYS A 94 -19.11 -2.19 -20.78
CA LYS A 94 -20.05 -2.82 -21.70
C LYS A 94 -19.85 -2.23 -23.10
N ASN A 95 -19.57 -3.07 -24.09
CA ASN A 95 -19.37 -2.67 -25.49
C ASN A 95 -18.33 -1.54 -25.65
N GLY A 96 -17.17 -1.69 -25.01
CA GLY A 96 -16.06 -0.73 -25.07
C GLY A 96 -16.30 0.59 -24.30
N LYS A 97 -17.42 0.73 -23.60
CA LYS A 97 -17.76 1.96 -22.83
C LYS A 97 -17.75 1.70 -21.34
N THR A 98 -17.35 2.71 -20.59
CA THR A 98 -17.39 2.71 -19.12
C THR A 98 -18.68 3.33 -18.61
N PHE A 99 -19.25 2.71 -17.58
CA PHE A 99 -20.42 3.22 -16.87
C PHE A 99 -20.15 3.18 -15.37
N GLU A 100 -20.79 4.10 -14.66
CA GLU A 100 -20.93 4.05 -13.21
C GLU A 100 -22.38 3.77 -12.84
N ALA A 101 -22.57 2.95 -11.81
CA ALA A 101 -23.89 2.70 -11.25
C ALA A 101 -23.83 2.75 -9.72
N THR A 102 -24.95 3.15 -9.13
CA THR A 102 -25.21 3.03 -7.70
C THR A 102 -26.39 2.10 -7.49
N VAL A 103 -26.24 1.13 -6.62
CA VAL A 103 -27.29 0.16 -6.29
C VAL A 103 -27.56 0.23 -4.80
N ASP A 104 -28.77 0.64 -4.44
CA ASP A 104 -29.27 0.58 -3.07
C ASP A 104 -29.71 -0.86 -2.78
N LEU A 105 -28.93 -1.54 -1.93
CA LEU A 105 -29.15 -2.94 -1.56
C LEU A 105 -30.27 -3.09 -0.52
N THR A 106 -30.51 -2.05 0.26
CA THR A 106 -31.59 -2.02 1.26
C THR A 106 -32.95 -1.90 0.58
N LEU A 107 -33.05 -1.03 -0.43
CA LEU A 107 -34.26 -0.81 -1.21
C LEU A 107 -34.39 -1.73 -2.43
N ASN A 108 -33.37 -2.54 -2.74
CA ASN A 108 -33.32 -3.41 -3.91
C ASN A 108 -33.51 -2.67 -5.24
N LYS A 109 -32.80 -1.55 -5.43
CA LYS A 109 -33.00 -0.66 -6.57
C LYS A 109 -31.68 -0.12 -7.13
N VAL A 110 -31.56 -0.04 -8.45
CA VAL A 110 -30.52 0.75 -9.12
C VAL A 110 -30.94 2.22 -9.03
N THR A 111 -30.14 3.05 -8.39
CA THR A 111 -30.45 4.47 -8.18
C THR A 111 -29.84 5.36 -9.25
N THR A 112 -28.69 4.98 -9.79
CA THR A 112 -28.03 5.68 -10.90
C THR A 112 -27.42 4.69 -11.87
N PHE A 113 -27.37 5.07 -13.15
CA PHE A 113 -26.64 4.37 -14.20
C PHE A 113 -26.19 5.40 -15.24
N THR A 114 -24.89 5.72 -15.29
CA THR A 114 -24.38 6.85 -16.07
C THR A 114 -23.15 6.43 -16.89
N ALA A 115 -23.16 6.76 -18.19
CA ALA A 115 -21.99 6.56 -19.04
C ALA A 115 -20.89 7.59 -18.71
N LYS A 116 -19.64 7.13 -18.68
CA LYS A 116 -18.44 7.95 -18.45
C LYS A 116 -17.58 7.97 -19.70
N SER A 117 -17.66 9.07 -20.44
CA SER A 117 -16.90 9.26 -21.67
C SER A 117 -15.40 9.38 -21.36
N GLY A 118 -14.56 8.65 -22.10
CA GLY A 118 -13.09 8.70 -21.96
C GLY A 118 -12.52 7.98 -20.73
N ALA A 119 -13.35 7.61 -19.76
CA ALA A 119 -12.87 6.96 -18.54
C ALA A 119 -12.37 5.55 -18.82
N GLN A 120 -11.17 5.26 -18.35
CA GLN A 120 -10.53 3.92 -18.44
C GLN A 120 -10.33 3.37 -17.03
N PRO A 121 -11.16 2.40 -16.60
CA PRO A 121 -11.03 1.82 -15.27
C PRO A 121 -9.82 0.90 -15.17
N MET A 122 -9.60 0.37 -13.95
CA MET A 122 -8.57 -0.62 -13.65
C MET A 122 -8.53 -1.74 -14.70
N ILE A 123 -7.33 -2.26 -14.95
CA ILE A 123 -7.10 -3.39 -15.85
C ILE A 123 -7.69 -4.65 -15.21
N MET A 124 -8.35 -5.46 -16.01
CA MET A 124 -9.02 -6.68 -15.56
C MET A 124 -8.19 -7.93 -15.88
N ASP A 125 -8.35 -8.98 -15.09
CA ASP A 125 -7.60 -10.24 -15.24
C ASP A 125 -7.74 -10.85 -16.64
N ALA A 126 -8.94 -10.82 -17.19
CA ALA A 126 -9.20 -11.31 -18.54
C ALA A 126 -8.45 -10.54 -19.63
N GLU A 127 -8.20 -9.26 -19.44
CA GLU A 127 -7.47 -8.42 -20.41
C GLU A 127 -5.98 -8.80 -20.46
N TRP A 128 -5.38 -9.12 -19.31
CA TRP A 128 -4.00 -9.59 -19.27
C TRP A 128 -3.80 -10.88 -20.06
N THR A 129 -4.61 -11.89 -19.75
CA THR A 129 -4.54 -13.16 -20.46
C THR A 129 -4.80 -12.97 -21.95
N PHE A 130 -5.83 -12.21 -22.31
CA PHE A 130 -6.21 -11.97 -23.69
C PHE A 130 -5.11 -11.26 -24.49
N ALA A 131 -4.55 -10.15 -23.97
CA ALA A 131 -3.50 -9.39 -24.66
C ALA A 131 -2.21 -10.21 -24.82
N ARG A 132 -1.81 -10.95 -23.78
CA ARG A 132 -0.67 -11.87 -23.83
C ARG A 132 -0.84 -12.91 -24.94
N ASP A 133 -1.99 -13.59 -24.96
CA ASP A 133 -2.23 -14.70 -25.89
C ASP A 133 -2.31 -14.19 -27.33
N LYS A 134 -2.89 -13.01 -27.57
CA LYS A 134 -2.91 -12.36 -28.88
C LYS A 134 -1.51 -12.00 -29.35
N PHE A 135 -0.69 -11.41 -28.49
CA PHE A 135 0.68 -11.04 -28.83
C PHE A 135 1.55 -12.28 -29.14
N MET A 136 1.48 -13.31 -28.29
CA MET A 136 2.27 -14.54 -28.51
C MET A 136 1.86 -15.31 -29.76
N ALA A 137 0.62 -15.13 -30.22
CA ALA A 137 0.13 -15.73 -31.47
C ALA A 137 0.53 -14.96 -32.74
N ASP A 138 0.95 -13.69 -32.63
CA ASP A 138 1.29 -12.81 -33.75
C ASP A 138 2.56 -13.29 -34.49
N GLU A 139 2.52 -13.32 -35.82
CA GLU A 139 3.66 -13.78 -36.65
C GLU A 139 4.87 -12.86 -36.54
N ARG A 140 4.67 -11.54 -36.29
CA ARG A 140 5.76 -10.59 -36.08
C ARG A 140 6.51 -10.90 -34.78
N PHE A 141 5.80 -11.29 -33.70
CA PHE A 141 6.40 -11.76 -32.46
C PHE A 141 7.24 -13.03 -32.70
N LYS A 142 6.69 -14.03 -33.40
CA LYS A 142 7.40 -15.28 -33.70
C LYS A 142 8.66 -15.03 -34.52
N ALA A 143 8.56 -14.16 -35.54
CA ALA A 143 9.70 -13.76 -36.38
C ALA A 143 10.78 -13.05 -35.53
N ALA A 144 10.40 -12.13 -34.65
CA ALA A 144 11.32 -11.43 -33.76
C ALA A 144 12.02 -12.39 -32.77
N MET A 145 11.32 -13.41 -32.27
CA MET A 145 11.89 -14.45 -31.43
C MET A 145 12.86 -15.35 -32.21
N ALA A 146 12.50 -15.77 -33.42
CA ALA A 146 13.39 -16.55 -34.31
C ALA A 146 14.68 -15.79 -34.67
N LYS A 147 14.60 -14.47 -34.93
CA LYS A 147 15.74 -13.59 -35.13
C LYS A 147 16.72 -13.58 -33.94
N ARG A 148 16.20 -13.74 -32.71
CA ARG A 148 16.96 -13.86 -31.46
C ARG A 148 17.43 -15.30 -31.15
N GLY A 149 17.26 -16.22 -32.10
CA GLY A 149 17.63 -17.64 -31.93
C GLY A 149 16.67 -18.44 -31.01
N VAL A 150 15.55 -17.87 -30.63
CA VAL A 150 14.54 -18.54 -29.78
C VAL A 150 13.46 -19.15 -30.67
N THR A 151 13.53 -20.46 -30.88
CA THR A 151 12.57 -21.21 -31.72
C THR A 151 11.52 -21.98 -30.93
N LYS A 152 11.74 -22.20 -29.62
CA LYS A 152 10.80 -22.84 -28.70
C LYS A 152 10.27 -21.78 -27.74
N LEU A 153 8.95 -21.61 -27.75
CA LEU A 153 8.28 -20.57 -26.94
C LEU A 153 7.74 -21.08 -25.60
N ASP A 154 7.92 -22.36 -25.30
CA ASP A 154 7.36 -23.00 -24.08
C ASP A 154 7.89 -22.38 -22.77
N ASN A 155 9.10 -21.79 -22.82
CA ASN A 155 9.74 -21.13 -21.69
C ASN A 155 9.68 -19.60 -21.78
N ILE A 156 8.83 -19.07 -22.65
CA ILE A 156 8.65 -17.62 -22.77
C ILE A 156 7.44 -17.20 -21.95
N PHE A 157 7.65 -16.19 -21.13
CA PHE A 157 6.63 -15.57 -20.31
C PHE A 157 6.46 -14.11 -20.73
N CYS A 158 5.27 -13.73 -21.20
CA CYS A 158 4.94 -12.35 -21.52
C CYS A 158 3.91 -11.84 -20.50
N THR A 159 4.16 -10.65 -19.95
CA THR A 159 3.28 -10.03 -18.95
C THR A 159 2.81 -8.67 -19.45
N PRO A 160 1.53 -8.51 -19.80
CA PRO A 160 1.00 -7.21 -20.14
C PRO A 160 1.10 -6.23 -18.97
N ASN A 161 1.33 -4.96 -19.28
CA ASN A 161 1.39 -3.86 -18.31
C ASN A 161 0.48 -2.72 -18.79
N SER A 162 0.12 -1.83 -17.88
CA SER A 162 -0.49 -0.55 -18.27
C SER A 162 0.45 0.20 -19.22
N ALA A 163 -0.14 0.90 -20.17
CA ALA A 163 0.64 1.53 -21.23
C ALA A 163 1.14 2.93 -20.88
N GLY A 164 0.67 3.52 -19.77
CA GLY A 164 0.78 4.95 -19.55
C GLY A 164 -0.08 5.72 -20.55
N SER A 165 -0.01 7.04 -20.52
CA SER A 165 -0.67 7.89 -21.49
C SER A 165 0.30 8.95 -21.98
N PHE A 166 0.63 8.91 -23.27
CA PHE A 166 1.61 9.79 -23.88
C PHE A 166 0.99 10.42 -25.13
N PRO A 167 0.58 11.71 -25.08
CA PRO A 167 -0.04 12.39 -26.21
C PRO A 167 0.86 12.33 -27.47
N GLY A 168 0.26 11.95 -28.60
CA GLY A 168 0.97 11.84 -29.89
C GLY A 168 1.64 10.48 -30.13
N ASP A 169 1.43 9.47 -29.29
CA ASP A 169 1.92 8.11 -29.51
C ASP A 169 1.11 7.33 -30.56
N GLY A 170 -0.04 7.86 -30.99
CA GLY A 170 -0.91 7.27 -32.03
C GLY A 170 -1.92 6.26 -31.50
N TYR A 171 -2.03 6.10 -30.20
CA TYR A 171 -2.95 5.14 -29.55
C TYR A 171 -4.04 5.82 -28.73
N GLU A 172 -4.23 7.11 -28.91
CA GLU A 172 -5.25 7.88 -28.20
C GLU A 172 -6.64 7.27 -28.40
N ASN A 173 -7.45 7.27 -27.35
CA ASN A 173 -8.79 6.70 -27.31
C ASN A 173 -8.87 5.17 -27.45
N ARG A 174 -7.75 4.45 -27.43
CA ARG A 174 -7.72 2.99 -27.37
C ARG A 174 -7.45 2.51 -25.95
N ARG A 175 -7.94 1.31 -25.63
CA ARG A 175 -7.59 0.63 -24.39
C ARG A 175 -6.43 -0.33 -24.67
N ILE A 176 -5.21 0.16 -24.51
CA ILE A 176 -4.01 -0.59 -24.86
C ILE A 176 -3.28 -1.15 -23.65
N LEU A 177 -2.61 -2.27 -23.87
CA LEU A 177 -1.62 -2.86 -22.97
C LEU A 177 -0.30 -3.00 -23.71
N LYS A 178 0.80 -2.80 -23.00
CA LYS A 178 2.16 -3.03 -23.47
C LYS A 178 2.68 -4.34 -22.94
N VAL A 179 3.19 -5.20 -23.79
CA VAL A 179 3.46 -6.61 -23.50
C VAL A 179 4.95 -6.92 -23.66
N PRO A 180 5.79 -6.68 -22.63
CA PRO A 180 7.15 -7.18 -22.57
C PRO A 180 7.18 -8.69 -22.34
N CYS A 181 8.27 -9.35 -22.77
CA CYS A 181 8.46 -10.78 -22.59
C CYS A 181 9.78 -11.10 -21.89
N PHE A 182 9.79 -12.27 -21.26
CA PHE A 182 10.90 -12.78 -20.45
C PHE A 182 11.17 -14.23 -20.81
N SER A 183 12.42 -14.66 -20.68
CA SER A 183 12.80 -16.06 -20.83
C SER A 183 12.84 -16.74 -19.46
N GLY A 184 11.74 -17.37 -19.06
CA GLY A 184 11.71 -18.27 -17.91
C GLY A 184 12.42 -19.57 -18.25
N LEU A 185 13.46 -19.97 -17.51
CA LEU A 185 14.20 -21.20 -17.77
C LEU A 185 13.56 -22.41 -17.08
N ASP A 186 13.08 -22.25 -15.88
CA ASP A 186 12.39 -23.26 -15.07
C ASP A 186 11.70 -22.62 -13.85
N LYS A 187 11.14 -23.44 -12.97
CA LYS A 187 10.44 -22.99 -11.76
C LYS A 187 11.35 -22.37 -10.69
N LEU A 188 12.66 -22.51 -10.84
CA LEU A 188 13.64 -22.05 -9.86
C LEU A 188 14.18 -20.65 -10.19
N HIS A 189 14.00 -20.17 -11.43
CA HIS A 189 14.43 -18.84 -11.82
C HIS A 189 13.32 -17.82 -11.63
N PRO A 190 13.62 -16.60 -11.14
CA PRO A 190 12.66 -15.51 -11.17
C PRO A 190 12.20 -15.28 -12.60
N ALA A 191 10.90 -15.39 -12.86
CA ALA A 191 10.37 -15.26 -14.23
C ALA A 191 10.76 -13.93 -14.89
N LEU A 192 10.88 -12.85 -14.09
CA LEU A 192 11.22 -11.50 -14.57
C LEU A 192 12.72 -11.21 -14.67
N ALA A 193 13.59 -12.17 -14.30
CA ALA A 193 15.04 -11.96 -14.24
C ALA A 193 15.75 -12.02 -15.59
N ARG A 194 15.05 -12.40 -16.67
CA ARG A 194 15.64 -12.55 -18.01
C ARG A 194 14.76 -11.88 -19.07
N PRO A 195 14.75 -10.54 -19.11
CA PRO A 195 13.98 -9.81 -20.10
C PRO A 195 14.49 -10.12 -21.51
N ILE A 196 13.57 -10.23 -22.45
CA ILE A 196 13.85 -10.26 -23.89
C ILE A 196 13.91 -8.82 -24.36
N GLU A 197 15.09 -8.23 -24.25
CA GLU A 197 15.29 -6.81 -24.47
C GLU A 197 14.97 -6.41 -25.91
N GLY A 198 14.47 -5.18 -26.07
CA GLY A 198 14.13 -4.59 -27.35
C GLY A 198 12.91 -5.20 -28.05
N LEU A 199 12.15 -6.09 -27.36
CA LEU A 199 10.92 -6.69 -27.89
C LEU A 199 9.73 -6.36 -27.01
N MET A 200 8.70 -5.73 -27.59
CA MET A 200 7.46 -5.41 -26.89
C MET A 200 6.28 -5.37 -27.86
N GLY A 201 5.14 -5.97 -27.45
CA GLY A 201 3.87 -5.84 -28.14
C GLY A 201 3.06 -4.65 -27.64
N ILE A 202 2.29 -4.04 -28.52
CA ILE A 202 1.24 -3.07 -28.19
C ILE A 202 -0.08 -3.66 -28.63
N VAL A 203 -0.95 -3.95 -27.68
CA VAL A 203 -2.19 -4.71 -27.94
C VAL A 203 -3.39 -3.91 -27.47
N ASP A 204 -4.38 -3.78 -28.33
CA ASP A 204 -5.70 -3.27 -27.98
C ASP A 204 -6.44 -4.37 -27.19
N SER A 205 -6.68 -4.14 -25.91
CA SER A 205 -7.28 -5.15 -25.02
C SER A 205 -8.78 -5.36 -25.24
N GLU A 206 -9.44 -4.47 -25.99
CA GLU A 206 -10.85 -4.63 -26.35
C GLU A 206 -11.02 -5.53 -27.58
N THR A 207 -10.19 -5.30 -28.60
CA THR A 207 -10.31 -5.99 -29.91
C THR A 207 -9.39 -7.19 -30.03
N GLY A 208 -8.28 -7.21 -29.27
CA GLY A 208 -7.21 -8.18 -29.40
C GLY A 208 -6.30 -7.92 -30.61
N GLU A 209 -6.43 -6.75 -31.26
CA GLU A 209 -5.54 -6.35 -32.33
C GLU A 209 -4.14 -6.09 -31.78
N VAL A 210 -3.12 -6.72 -32.34
CA VAL A 210 -1.72 -6.37 -32.09
C VAL A 210 -1.36 -5.19 -32.97
N LEU A 211 -1.46 -3.99 -32.39
CA LEU A 211 -1.29 -2.72 -33.11
C LEU A 211 0.15 -2.56 -33.59
N ASP A 212 1.12 -2.85 -32.71
CA ASP A 212 2.52 -2.77 -33.07
C ASP A 212 3.35 -3.84 -32.36
N VAL A 213 4.51 -4.15 -32.97
CA VAL A 213 5.55 -5.00 -32.40
C VAL A 213 6.86 -4.26 -32.51
N LEU A 214 7.30 -3.68 -31.40
CA LEU A 214 8.63 -3.09 -31.34
C LEU A 214 9.66 -4.22 -31.32
N ASP A 215 10.48 -4.30 -32.40
CA ASP A 215 11.60 -5.24 -32.54
C ASP A 215 12.88 -4.46 -32.80
N ARG A 216 13.58 -4.17 -31.72
CA ARG A 216 14.84 -3.43 -31.71
C ARG A 216 16.05 -4.35 -31.67
N GLU A 217 17.25 -3.79 -31.58
CA GLU A 217 18.48 -4.56 -31.48
C GLU A 217 18.40 -5.54 -30.28
N SER A 218 18.76 -6.80 -30.54
CA SER A 218 18.78 -7.83 -29.53
C SER A 218 20.08 -7.79 -28.76
N VAL A 219 19.99 -7.87 -27.45
CA VAL A 219 21.09 -8.07 -26.52
C VAL A 219 21.03 -9.50 -26.00
N GLU A 220 22.17 -10.08 -25.64
CA GLU A 220 22.18 -11.42 -25.03
C GLU A 220 21.34 -11.44 -23.74
N LEU A 221 20.67 -12.57 -23.51
CA LEU A 221 19.89 -12.77 -22.31
C LEU A 221 20.79 -12.80 -21.07
N PRO A 222 20.42 -12.11 -19.98
CA PRO A 222 21.19 -12.12 -18.75
C PRO A 222 21.44 -13.53 -18.24
N GLN A 223 22.66 -13.80 -17.79
CA GLN A 223 22.98 -15.01 -17.05
C GLN A 223 22.63 -14.78 -15.58
N VAL A 224 21.44 -15.17 -15.19
CA VAL A 224 20.97 -15.02 -13.81
C VAL A 224 21.49 -16.19 -12.97
N PRO A 225 21.93 -15.95 -11.73
CA PRO A 225 22.18 -17.02 -10.78
C PRO A 225 20.93 -17.89 -10.65
N LYS A 226 21.10 -19.20 -10.65
CA LYS A 226 20.00 -20.14 -10.48
C LYS A 226 19.44 -20.00 -9.07
N GLY A 227 18.11 -19.82 -8.97
CA GLY A 227 17.31 -20.08 -7.79
C GLY A 227 17.47 -19.18 -6.57
N TYR A 228 16.45 -19.27 -5.72
CA TYR A 228 16.43 -18.68 -4.38
C TYR A 228 16.91 -19.76 -3.38
N GLY A 229 18.16 -19.82 -3.05
CA GLY A 229 18.67 -20.60 -1.94
C GLY A 229 19.35 -21.93 -2.29
N GLU A 230 18.78 -22.83 -3.08
CA GLU A 230 19.37 -24.15 -3.32
C GLU A 230 20.58 -24.12 -4.25
N ASP A 231 20.66 -23.15 -5.16
CA ASP A 231 21.76 -22.98 -6.12
C ASP A 231 22.72 -21.84 -5.75
N LEU A 232 22.52 -21.21 -4.60
CA LEU A 232 23.47 -20.22 -4.10
C LEU A 232 24.77 -20.91 -3.64
N PRO A 233 25.95 -20.30 -3.88
CA PRO A 233 27.20 -20.88 -3.43
C PRO A 233 27.21 -20.96 -1.90
N LYS A 234 27.22 -22.17 -1.38
CA LYS A 234 27.39 -22.54 0.02
C LYS A 234 26.58 -21.71 1.02
N LEU A 235 25.42 -22.23 1.40
CA LEU A 235 24.64 -21.69 2.51
C LEU A 235 25.49 -21.53 3.77
N ARG A 236 25.26 -20.50 4.55
CA ARG A 236 25.81 -20.35 5.90
C ARG A 236 25.30 -21.50 6.78
N ALA A 237 26.07 -21.78 7.87
CA ALA A 237 25.55 -22.69 8.89
C ALA A 237 24.22 -22.20 9.44
N GLU A 238 23.34 -23.13 9.74
CA GLU A 238 22.03 -22.83 10.32
C GLU A 238 22.19 -22.05 11.63
N THR A 239 21.45 -20.97 11.80
CA THR A 239 21.41 -20.21 13.05
C THR A 239 20.34 -20.77 13.98
N LYS A 240 20.51 -20.58 15.28
CA LYS A 240 19.46 -20.93 16.24
C LYS A 240 18.23 -20.05 15.98
N PRO A 241 17.02 -20.64 15.91
CA PRO A 241 15.83 -19.88 15.64
C PRO A 241 15.48 -18.95 16.82
N ILE A 242 14.95 -17.78 16.48
CA ILE A 242 14.33 -16.85 17.42
C ILE A 242 12.84 -16.84 17.08
N ALA A 243 11.99 -17.05 18.09
CA ALA A 243 10.55 -17.02 17.90
C ALA A 243 9.92 -15.96 18.81
N MET A 244 8.97 -15.22 18.25
CA MET A 244 8.06 -14.37 19.02
C MET A 244 6.82 -15.21 19.33
N VAL A 245 6.48 -15.34 20.60
CA VAL A 245 5.35 -16.17 21.05
C VAL A 245 4.51 -15.42 22.07
N ALA A 246 3.20 -15.62 22.02
CA ALA A 246 2.24 -15.23 23.04
C ALA A 246 1.77 -16.50 23.79
N PRO A 247 2.43 -16.92 24.87
CA PRO A 247 2.20 -18.24 25.49
C PRO A 247 0.79 -18.42 26.09
N GLN A 248 0.10 -17.31 26.34
CA GLN A 248 -1.26 -17.29 26.88
C GLN A 248 -2.30 -16.90 25.81
N GLY A 249 -1.90 -16.83 24.56
CA GLY A 249 -2.69 -16.30 23.46
C GLY A 249 -2.45 -14.79 23.23
N PRO A 250 -2.87 -14.26 22.06
CA PRO A 250 -2.79 -12.83 21.75
C PRO A 250 -3.77 -12.03 22.63
N ASN A 251 -3.45 -10.76 22.90
CA ASN A 251 -4.37 -9.81 23.52
C ASN A 251 -5.28 -9.12 22.48
N ILE A 252 -5.39 -9.66 21.30
CA ILE A 252 -6.17 -9.15 20.18
C ILE A 252 -7.56 -9.75 20.25
N GLU A 253 -8.58 -8.92 20.27
CA GLU A 253 -9.98 -9.32 20.15
C GLU A 253 -10.49 -8.92 18.76
N LEU A 254 -11.12 -9.86 18.07
CA LEU A 254 -11.79 -9.63 16.79
C LEU A 254 -13.29 -9.85 16.97
N GLU A 255 -14.08 -8.84 16.61
CA GLU A 255 -15.54 -8.91 16.65
C GLU A 255 -16.11 -8.70 15.23
N GLY A 256 -17.29 -9.27 14.97
CA GLY A 256 -17.95 -9.15 13.66
C GLY A 256 -17.04 -9.61 12.53
N ASN A 257 -17.03 -8.85 11.43
CA ASN A 257 -16.20 -9.21 10.27
C ASN A 257 -14.72 -8.83 10.46
N LEU A 258 -14.39 -7.67 10.97
CA LEU A 258 -13.00 -7.22 11.21
C LEU A 258 -12.97 -5.99 12.16
N GLU A 259 -13.75 -5.96 13.21
CA GLU A 259 -13.54 -4.99 14.27
C GLU A 259 -12.41 -5.47 15.18
N ILE A 260 -11.34 -4.68 15.26
CA ILE A 260 -10.09 -5.02 15.97
C ILE A 260 -10.06 -4.23 17.29
N LYS A 261 -9.89 -4.93 18.40
CA LYS A 261 -9.64 -4.33 19.72
C LYS A 261 -8.31 -4.84 20.26
N TRP A 262 -7.51 -3.92 20.78
CA TRP A 262 -6.22 -4.23 21.39
C TRP A 262 -5.80 -3.15 22.40
N ASP A 263 -5.47 -3.54 23.61
CA ASP A 263 -5.18 -2.62 24.71
C ASP A 263 -6.31 -1.58 24.83
N ARG A 264 -6.04 -0.33 24.51
CA ARG A 264 -7.02 0.78 24.52
C ARG A 264 -7.46 1.20 23.10
N TRP A 265 -7.00 0.51 22.08
CA TRP A 265 -7.34 0.76 20.70
C TRP A 265 -8.59 0.00 20.25
N SER A 266 -9.40 0.66 19.46
CA SER A 266 -10.43 0.01 18.66
C SER A 266 -10.44 0.60 17.25
N MET A 267 -10.69 -0.26 16.25
CA MET A 267 -10.74 0.13 14.85
C MET A 267 -11.49 -0.92 14.04
N HIS A 268 -12.11 -0.48 12.96
CA HIS A 268 -12.71 -1.36 11.96
C HIS A 268 -11.79 -1.48 10.75
N ALA A 269 -11.58 -2.70 10.24
CA ALA A 269 -10.83 -2.96 9.02
C ALA A 269 -11.74 -3.56 7.95
N ARG A 270 -11.50 -3.20 6.68
CA ARG A 270 -12.17 -3.84 5.54
C ARG A 270 -11.25 -4.04 4.37
N ALA A 271 -11.55 -5.06 3.57
CA ALA A 271 -10.91 -5.27 2.28
C ALA A 271 -11.48 -4.31 1.23
N ASP A 272 -10.61 -3.75 0.40
CA ASP A 272 -10.96 -2.96 -0.78
C ASP A 272 -10.10 -3.37 -1.97
N LYS A 273 -10.72 -3.58 -3.15
CA LYS A 273 -10.01 -4.07 -4.34
C LYS A 273 -8.90 -3.12 -4.79
N ARG A 274 -9.07 -1.80 -4.61
CA ARG A 274 -8.08 -0.79 -5.02
C ARG A 274 -7.08 -0.46 -3.92
N ALA A 275 -7.55 -0.19 -2.70
CA ALA A 275 -6.70 0.27 -1.60
C ALA A 275 -5.96 -0.85 -0.84
N GLY A 276 -6.42 -2.09 -0.93
CA GLY A 276 -5.97 -3.19 -0.08
C GLY A 276 -6.79 -3.27 1.20
N VAL A 277 -6.29 -2.76 2.31
CA VAL A 277 -7.00 -2.70 3.59
C VAL A 277 -7.23 -1.24 3.98
N ILE A 278 -8.48 -0.92 4.30
CA ILE A 278 -8.90 0.38 4.81
C ILE A 278 -9.19 0.23 6.30
N LEU A 279 -8.55 1.06 7.14
CA LEU A 279 -8.89 1.19 8.54
C LEU A 279 -9.85 2.36 8.74
N SER A 280 -10.90 2.14 9.54
CA SER A 280 -11.93 3.13 9.84
C SER A 280 -12.21 3.21 11.32
N LEU A 281 -12.74 4.34 11.78
CA LEU A 281 -13.17 4.57 13.17
C LEU A 281 -12.07 4.23 14.18
N VAL A 282 -10.85 4.73 13.91
CA VAL A 282 -9.69 4.49 14.77
C VAL A 282 -9.83 5.34 16.04
N ARG A 283 -9.96 4.68 17.17
CA ARG A 283 -10.28 5.26 18.48
C ARG A 283 -9.34 4.76 19.56
N PHE A 284 -9.20 5.58 20.60
CA PHE A 284 -8.42 5.26 21.79
C PHE A 284 -9.21 5.55 23.06
N ASP A 285 -9.33 4.55 23.93
CA ASP A 285 -9.93 4.71 25.27
C ASP A 285 -8.89 5.30 26.24
N ASP A 286 -9.05 6.56 26.65
CA ASP A 286 -8.14 7.20 27.61
C ASP A 286 -8.44 6.84 29.09
N GLY A 287 -9.39 5.92 29.30
CA GLY A 287 -9.87 5.48 30.60
C GLY A 287 -10.97 6.37 31.19
N LYS A 288 -11.35 7.43 30.45
CA LYS A 288 -12.50 8.30 30.78
C LYS A 288 -13.46 8.35 29.60
N ASN A 289 -12.92 8.44 28.41
CA ASN A 289 -13.67 8.59 27.16
C ASN A 289 -13.06 7.75 26.04
N LEU A 290 -13.88 7.26 25.14
CA LEU A 290 -13.45 6.73 23.85
C LEU A 290 -13.22 7.92 22.92
N ARG A 291 -11.95 8.18 22.58
CA ARG A 291 -11.48 9.36 21.84
C ARG A 291 -11.33 9.02 20.35
N ASP A 292 -11.91 9.82 19.49
CA ASP A 292 -11.72 9.68 18.03
C ASP A 292 -10.33 10.21 17.62
N ILE A 293 -9.67 9.48 16.73
CA ILE A 293 -8.38 9.88 16.16
C ILE A 293 -8.45 9.96 14.63
N ALA A 294 -9.00 8.93 13.98
CA ALA A 294 -9.19 8.95 12.54
C ALA A 294 -10.51 8.30 12.13
N TYR A 295 -11.20 8.93 11.18
CA TYR A 295 -12.35 8.33 10.53
C TYR A 295 -11.89 7.24 9.55
N GLN A 296 -10.89 7.52 8.70
CA GLN A 296 -10.32 6.54 7.78
C GLN A 296 -8.83 6.76 7.51
N MET A 297 -8.11 5.66 7.28
CA MET A 297 -6.72 5.64 6.85
C MET A 297 -6.50 4.51 5.85
N ASN A 298 -5.94 4.82 4.68
CA ASN A 298 -5.59 3.83 3.66
C ASN A 298 -4.55 4.36 2.68
N VAL A 299 -3.90 3.47 1.96
CA VAL A 299 -3.16 3.84 0.74
C VAL A 299 -4.18 4.24 -0.31
N SER A 300 -4.08 5.46 -0.81
CA SER A 300 -5.01 6.02 -1.80
C SER A 300 -4.51 5.85 -3.23
N GLU A 301 -3.20 5.98 -3.44
CA GLU A 301 -2.57 5.72 -4.73
C GLU A 301 -1.09 5.39 -4.54
N MET A 302 -0.51 4.74 -5.53
CA MET A 302 0.92 4.49 -5.60
C MET A 302 1.43 4.78 -7.02
N PHE A 303 2.47 5.61 -7.14
CA PHE A 303 3.09 5.98 -8.41
C PHE A 303 4.53 5.47 -8.47
N VAL A 304 4.87 4.71 -9.52
CA VAL A 304 6.19 4.11 -9.71
C VAL A 304 6.72 4.39 -11.13
N PRO A 305 7.44 5.50 -11.33
CA PRO A 305 8.08 5.82 -12.61
C PRO A 305 9.48 5.23 -12.68
N TYR A 306 9.80 4.56 -13.81
CA TYR A 306 11.13 4.06 -14.15
C TYR A 306 11.87 5.00 -15.09
N MET A 307 13.17 5.22 -14.83
CA MET A 307 13.99 6.25 -15.49
C MET A 307 14.77 5.74 -16.71
N SER A 308 14.14 5.00 -17.62
CA SER A 308 14.78 4.58 -18.87
C SER A 308 14.11 5.23 -20.08
N PRO A 309 14.87 5.93 -20.95
CA PRO A 309 14.33 6.58 -22.15
C PRO A 309 14.08 5.59 -23.32
N ASP A 310 14.44 4.32 -23.17
CA ASP A 310 14.22 3.30 -24.19
C ASP A 310 12.72 3.15 -24.48
N PRO A 311 12.28 3.14 -25.75
CA PRO A 311 10.86 3.01 -26.10
C PRO A 311 10.17 1.76 -25.57
N THR A 312 10.91 0.68 -25.24
CA THR A 312 10.36 -0.51 -24.59
C THR A 312 10.31 -0.38 -23.07
N TRP A 313 10.76 0.76 -22.53
CA TRP A 313 10.83 1.04 -21.08
C TRP A 313 10.13 2.32 -20.65
N SER A 314 10.20 3.39 -21.43
CA SER A 314 9.75 4.75 -21.05
C SER A 314 8.27 4.86 -20.64
N TYR A 315 7.45 3.89 -21.03
CA TYR A 315 6.05 3.80 -20.65
C TYR A 315 5.82 3.36 -19.20
N ARG A 316 6.84 2.83 -18.51
CA ARG A 316 6.71 2.28 -17.15
C ARG A 316 6.60 3.40 -16.13
N THR A 317 5.40 3.90 -15.99
CA THR A 317 5.02 5.02 -15.12
C THR A 317 3.73 4.65 -14.40
N PHE A 318 3.81 3.58 -13.59
CA PHE A 318 2.65 2.86 -13.09
C PHE A 318 1.91 3.61 -11.98
N MET A 319 0.57 3.58 -12.05
CA MET A 319 -0.35 4.00 -11.00
C MET A 319 -0.94 2.74 -10.35
N ASP A 320 -0.18 2.13 -9.46
CA ASP A 320 -0.38 0.74 -9.05
C ASP A 320 -1.72 0.45 -8.38
N ALA A 321 -2.27 1.40 -7.61
CA ALA A 321 -3.61 1.23 -7.04
C ALA A 321 -4.70 1.42 -8.11
N GLY A 322 -4.61 2.48 -8.90
CA GLY A 322 -5.65 2.84 -9.86
C GLY A 322 -5.64 2.06 -11.17
N GLU A 323 -4.50 1.52 -11.58
CA GLU A 323 -4.36 0.70 -12.79
C GLU A 323 -4.53 -0.79 -12.52
N PHE A 324 -4.06 -1.30 -11.37
CA PHE A 324 -4.03 -2.74 -11.07
C PHE A 324 -4.85 -3.11 -9.83
N GLY A 325 -4.83 -2.27 -8.79
CA GLY A 325 -5.49 -2.52 -7.52
C GLY A 325 -4.61 -3.25 -6.51
N LEU A 326 -4.23 -2.56 -5.43
CA LEU A 326 -3.42 -3.16 -4.37
C LEU A 326 -4.13 -4.36 -3.73
N GLY A 327 -5.45 -4.23 -3.45
CA GLY A 327 -6.23 -5.29 -2.85
C GLY A 327 -6.41 -6.50 -3.77
N TYR A 328 -6.60 -6.26 -5.08
CA TYR A 328 -6.68 -7.34 -6.06
C TYR A 328 -5.41 -8.20 -6.07
N LEU A 329 -4.26 -7.58 -5.88
CA LEU A 329 -2.93 -8.21 -5.92
C LEU A 329 -2.37 -8.59 -4.55
N ILE A 330 -3.18 -8.55 -3.48
CA ILE A 330 -2.75 -9.10 -2.19
C ILE A 330 -2.41 -10.59 -2.33
N SER A 331 -1.25 -10.97 -1.84
CA SER A 331 -0.80 -12.37 -1.77
C SER A 331 -1.19 -13.01 -0.43
N SER A 332 -1.35 -14.34 -0.43
CA SER A 332 -1.51 -15.10 0.81
C SER A 332 -0.23 -15.05 1.64
N LEU A 333 -0.36 -14.74 2.93
CA LEU A 333 0.76 -14.55 3.84
C LEU A 333 1.31 -15.89 4.34
N LYS A 334 2.64 -15.98 4.47
CA LYS A 334 3.33 -17.17 4.95
C LYS A 334 3.70 -17.04 6.42
N PRO A 335 3.08 -17.83 7.33
CA PRO A 335 3.42 -17.82 8.73
C PRO A 335 4.92 -18.09 8.99
N GLY A 336 5.52 -17.28 9.88
CA GLY A 336 6.94 -17.36 10.21
C GLY A 336 7.89 -16.68 9.22
N VAL A 337 7.36 -16.16 8.10
CA VAL A 337 8.11 -15.35 7.12
C VAL A 337 7.52 -13.94 7.05
N ASP A 338 6.26 -13.84 6.61
CA ASP A 338 5.59 -12.55 6.44
C ASP A 338 5.07 -11.98 7.76
N CYS A 339 4.64 -12.84 8.65
CA CYS A 339 4.15 -12.50 9.98
C CYS A 339 4.60 -13.57 10.98
N PRO A 340 4.67 -13.27 12.30
CA PRO A 340 4.93 -14.28 13.32
C PRO A 340 3.95 -15.46 13.20
N ALA A 341 4.43 -16.67 13.48
CA ALA A 341 3.62 -17.89 13.35
C ALA A 341 2.36 -17.89 14.24
N ASN A 342 2.37 -17.12 15.33
CA ASN A 342 1.27 -16.95 16.26
C ASN A 342 0.38 -15.72 15.96
N ALA A 343 0.54 -15.07 14.80
CA ALA A 343 -0.33 -14.00 14.36
C ALA A 343 -1.76 -14.53 14.13
N VAL A 344 -2.75 -13.65 14.25
CA VAL A 344 -4.10 -13.92 13.79
C VAL A 344 -4.13 -13.69 12.28
N TYR A 345 -4.45 -14.72 11.50
CA TYR A 345 -4.60 -14.64 10.05
C TYR A 345 -6.06 -14.64 9.68
N THR A 346 -6.43 -13.82 8.71
CA THR A 346 -7.80 -13.78 8.19
C THR A 346 -7.81 -13.76 6.67
N ASP A 347 -8.82 -14.39 6.11
CA ASP A 347 -9.10 -14.37 4.69
C ASP A 347 -9.72 -13.03 4.30
N LEU A 348 -9.49 -12.59 3.07
CA LEU A 348 -10.15 -11.42 2.51
C LEU A 348 -10.95 -11.82 1.26
N VAL A 349 -12.16 -11.28 1.13
CA VAL A 349 -13.05 -11.51 0.00
C VAL A 349 -13.11 -10.28 -0.87
N PHE A 350 -12.95 -10.47 -2.18
CA PHE A 350 -12.96 -9.41 -3.18
C PHE A 350 -13.93 -9.71 -4.31
N PRO A 351 -14.60 -8.72 -4.88
CA PRO A 351 -15.34 -8.86 -6.13
C PRO A 351 -14.39 -9.16 -7.31
N ASN A 352 -14.83 -10.02 -8.22
CA ASN A 352 -14.12 -10.33 -9.46
C ASN A 352 -14.71 -9.58 -10.66
N ASP A 353 -14.03 -9.66 -11.81
CA ASP A 353 -14.37 -8.92 -13.01
C ASP A 353 -15.61 -9.43 -13.77
N ILE A 354 -16.20 -10.53 -13.32
CA ILE A 354 -17.41 -11.13 -13.93
C ILE A 354 -18.65 -11.04 -13.03
N GLY A 355 -18.56 -10.23 -11.96
CA GLY A 355 -19.69 -9.97 -11.05
C GLY A 355 -19.91 -11.01 -9.98
N GLY A 356 -18.93 -11.87 -9.71
CA GLY A 356 -18.84 -12.77 -8.55
C GLY A 356 -17.80 -12.27 -7.54
N THR A 357 -17.37 -13.20 -6.66
CA THR A 357 -16.31 -12.95 -5.68
C THR A 357 -15.25 -14.04 -5.71
N TYR A 358 -14.10 -13.73 -5.13
CA TYR A 358 -13.06 -14.71 -4.82
C TYR A 358 -12.50 -14.44 -3.42
N THR A 359 -12.02 -15.49 -2.78
CA THR A 359 -11.39 -15.41 -1.46
C THR A 359 -9.88 -15.50 -1.60
N ARG A 360 -9.17 -14.58 -0.95
CA ARG A 360 -7.73 -14.65 -0.78
C ARG A 360 -7.44 -15.17 0.63
N PRO A 361 -7.00 -16.43 0.79
CA PRO A 361 -6.79 -17.01 2.11
C PRO A 361 -5.58 -16.37 2.79
N GLN A 362 -5.67 -16.18 4.11
CA GLN A 362 -4.60 -15.62 4.94
C GLN A 362 -4.02 -14.31 4.37
N ALA A 363 -4.89 -13.42 3.90
CA ALA A 363 -4.49 -12.20 3.19
C ALA A 363 -4.17 -11.02 4.11
N LEU A 364 -4.62 -11.08 5.35
CA LEU A 364 -4.35 -10.12 6.40
C LEU A 364 -3.82 -10.85 7.63
N CYS A 365 -2.78 -10.33 8.27
CA CYS A 365 -2.35 -10.76 9.58
C CYS A 365 -2.38 -9.62 10.58
N ILE A 366 -2.79 -9.96 11.81
CA ILE A 366 -2.84 -9.05 12.95
C ILE A 366 -2.03 -9.68 14.07
N PHE A 367 -1.04 -8.97 14.57
CA PHE A 367 -0.14 -9.52 15.59
C PHE A 367 0.44 -8.48 16.52
N GLU A 368 0.83 -8.94 17.69
CA GLU A 368 1.61 -8.18 18.64
C GLU A 368 3.10 -8.43 18.40
N ARG A 369 3.91 -7.39 18.55
CA ARG A 369 5.36 -7.53 18.54
C ARG A 369 6.03 -6.72 19.63
N THR A 370 7.24 -7.14 20.01
CA THR A 370 8.20 -6.34 20.76
C THR A 370 9.55 -6.39 20.04
N ASN A 371 10.21 -5.25 19.95
CA ASN A 371 11.56 -5.16 19.35
C ASN A 371 12.66 -5.26 20.43
N GLY A 372 12.28 -5.50 21.70
CA GLY A 372 13.21 -5.45 22.82
C GLY A 372 13.53 -4.04 23.32
N ASP A 373 12.87 -3.03 22.74
CA ASP A 373 13.06 -1.63 23.12
C ASP A 373 12.22 -1.28 24.35
N PRO A 374 12.65 -0.33 25.20
CA PRO A 374 11.80 0.22 26.24
C PRO A 374 10.78 1.19 25.65
N ALA A 375 9.51 1.09 26.05
CA ALA A 375 8.49 2.09 25.79
C ALA A 375 8.86 3.44 26.44
N TRP A 376 9.33 3.34 27.68
CA TRP A 376 10.01 4.41 28.41
C TRP A 376 10.93 3.81 29.48
N ARG A 377 11.95 4.56 29.86
CA ARG A 377 12.94 4.13 30.86
C ARG A 377 13.51 5.33 31.61
N HIS A 378 13.63 5.19 32.93
CA HIS A 378 14.31 6.16 33.76
C HIS A 378 15.28 5.47 34.75
N TYR A 379 16.48 6.03 34.88
CA TYR A 379 17.44 5.68 35.94
C TYR A 379 17.47 6.78 37.00
N ALA A 380 16.95 6.48 38.18
CA ALA A 380 16.98 7.40 39.32
C ALA A 380 18.35 7.31 40.01
N SER A 381 19.29 8.18 39.64
CA SER A 381 20.68 8.15 40.12
C SER A 381 20.82 8.21 41.63
N GLY A 382 19.99 9.01 42.30
CA GLY A 382 19.98 9.12 43.77
C GLY A 382 19.52 7.85 44.50
N ARG A 383 18.71 7.02 43.85
CA ARG A 383 18.19 5.76 44.39
C ARG A 383 18.89 4.54 43.76
N LYS A 384 19.71 4.74 42.73
CA LYS A 384 20.37 3.69 41.93
C LYS A 384 19.39 2.63 41.39
N THR A 385 18.18 3.05 41.01
CA THR A 385 17.11 2.18 40.53
C THR A 385 16.74 2.51 39.09
N VAL A 386 16.40 1.47 38.33
CA VAL A 386 15.81 1.59 36.99
C VAL A 386 14.33 1.31 37.07
N THR A 387 13.54 2.16 36.43
CA THR A 387 12.10 1.96 36.23
C THR A 387 11.80 2.10 34.73
N GLY A 388 10.93 1.28 34.20
CA GLY A 388 10.59 1.31 32.77
C GLY A 388 9.57 0.25 32.39
N VAL A 389 9.07 0.34 31.16
CA VAL A 389 8.13 -0.60 30.56
C VAL A 389 8.66 -1.01 29.19
N ALA A 390 8.56 -2.29 28.84
CA ALA A 390 8.93 -2.78 27.53
C ALA A 390 7.92 -2.31 26.48
N GLN A 391 8.41 -1.99 25.27
CA GLN A 391 7.57 -1.64 24.12
C GLN A 391 6.83 -2.87 23.60
N THR A 392 5.52 -2.74 23.40
CA THR A 392 4.70 -3.68 22.64
C THR A 392 3.90 -2.89 21.61
N GLU A 393 3.68 -3.46 20.45
CA GLU A 393 2.95 -2.83 19.35
C GLU A 393 1.97 -3.83 18.73
N LEU A 394 0.81 -3.34 18.33
CA LEU A 394 -0.10 -4.05 17.42
C LEU A 394 0.30 -3.73 15.99
N VAL A 395 0.34 -4.74 15.14
CA VAL A 395 0.58 -4.60 13.69
C VAL A 395 -0.59 -5.20 12.92
N VAL A 396 -1.15 -4.43 11.99
CA VAL A 396 -2.12 -4.87 10.98
C VAL A 396 -1.41 -4.84 9.65
N ARG A 397 -1.18 -6.01 9.02
CA ARG A 397 -0.32 -6.17 7.83
C ARG A 397 -1.02 -6.89 6.69
N HIS A 398 -0.84 -6.37 5.48
CA HIS A 398 -1.12 -7.06 4.22
C HIS A 398 0.02 -6.82 3.22
N ILE A 399 0.14 -7.69 2.21
CA ILE A 399 1.25 -7.62 1.24
C ILE A 399 0.68 -7.75 -0.19
N PRO A 400 0.51 -6.64 -0.92
CA PRO A 400 0.28 -6.69 -2.35
C PRO A 400 1.58 -7.00 -3.11
N THR A 401 1.47 -7.86 -4.14
CA THR A 401 2.54 -8.21 -5.07
C THR A 401 2.24 -7.58 -6.43
N LEU A 402 2.96 -6.50 -6.76
CA LEU A 402 2.77 -5.73 -7.98
C LEU A 402 3.91 -6.02 -8.96
N GLY A 403 3.65 -6.93 -9.89
CA GLY A 403 4.64 -7.34 -10.88
C GLY A 403 5.88 -7.95 -10.24
N ASN A 404 6.92 -7.14 -10.12
CA ASN A 404 8.21 -7.54 -9.56
C ASN A 404 8.43 -7.15 -8.09
N TYR A 405 7.57 -6.33 -7.50
CA TYR A 405 7.69 -5.87 -6.12
C TYR A 405 6.64 -6.48 -5.20
N ASP A 406 7.06 -6.81 -3.98
CA ASP A 406 6.19 -7.07 -2.84
C ASP A 406 6.23 -5.87 -1.89
N TYR A 407 5.07 -5.32 -1.56
CA TYR A 407 4.98 -4.18 -0.65
C TYR A 407 4.35 -4.61 0.67
N VAL A 408 5.15 -4.63 1.73
CA VAL A 408 4.67 -4.92 3.08
C VAL A 408 4.04 -3.66 3.66
N VAL A 409 2.71 -3.59 3.70
CA VAL A 409 1.96 -2.45 4.22
C VAL A 409 1.55 -2.71 5.65
N ASP A 410 2.04 -1.88 6.57
CA ASP A 410 1.78 -1.98 8.01
C ASP A 410 1.07 -0.74 8.55
N TYR A 411 0.05 -0.99 9.37
CA TYR A 411 -0.49 -0.04 10.32
C TYR A 411 -0.08 -0.49 11.73
N VAL A 412 0.70 0.33 12.45
CA VAL A 412 1.29 -0.05 13.74
C VAL A 412 0.78 0.86 14.84
N PHE A 413 0.26 0.28 15.91
CA PHE A 413 -0.33 0.99 17.05
C PHE A 413 0.46 0.70 18.32
N SER A 414 0.62 1.70 19.17
CA SER A 414 1.34 1.56 20.44
C SER A 414 0.51 1.98 21.65
N PRO A 415 0.82 1.47 22.86
CA PRO A 415 0.13 1.87 24.10
C PRO A 415 0.26 3.36 24.44
N GLN A 416 1.24 4.06 23.83
CA GLN A 416 1.42 5.51 23.97
C GLN A 416 0.45 6.33 23.11
N GLY A 417 -0.41 5.69 22.33
CA GLY A 417 -1.31 6.38 21.40
C GLY A 417 -0.68 6.71 20.06
N ASN A 418 0.50 6.19 19.71
CA ASN A 418 1.11 6.44 18.41
C ASN A 418 0.52 5.51 17.34
N ILE A 419 0.43 6.03 16.11
CA ILE A 419 0.13 5.27 14.90
C ILE A 419 1.33 5.44 13.96
N THR A 420 1.93 4.33 13.51
CA THR A 420 2.99 4.35 12.50
C THR A 420 2.48 3.68 11.23
N LEU A 421 2.54 4.40 10.12
CA LEU A 421 2.30 3.87 8.79
C LEU A 421 3.65 3.48 8.21
N ARG A 422 3.80 2.23 7.76
CA ARG A 422 5.04 1.70 7.24
C ARG A 422 4.82 0.98 5.92
N VAL A 423 5.78 1.14 5.02
CA VAL A 423 5.86 0.33 3.80
C VAL A 423 7.26 -0.29 3.72
N GLY A 424 7.32 -1.60 3.56
CA GLY A 424 8.54 -2.32 3.22
C GLY A 424 8.51 -2.71 1.75
N ALA A 425 9.41 -2.16 0.93
CA ALA A 425 9.57 -2.57 -0.45
C ALA A 425 10.59 -3.71 -0.52
N THR A 426 10.20 -4.81 -1.16
CA THR A 426 11.05 -5.99 -1.39
C THR A 426 10.64 -6.65 -2.71
N GLY A 427 11.19 -7.82 -3.02
CA GLY A 427 10.90 -8.52 -4.26
C GLY A 427 12.07 -8.43 -5.23
N PHE A 428 11.83 -8.06 -6.47
CA PHE A 428 12.80 -8.13 -7.55
C PHE A 428 12.88 -6.82 -8.31
N ASP A 429 14.08 -6.26 -8.49
CA ASP A 429 14.26 -5.06 -9.30
C ASP A 429 13.85 -5.30 -10.76
N ALA A 430 13.22 -4.31 -11.38
CA ALA A 430 13.00 -4.36 -12.81
C ALA A 430 14.33 -4.19 -13.55
N ILE A 431 14.73 -5.23 -14.25
CA ILE A 431 16.03 -5.31 -14.90
C ILE A 431 15.94 -5.23 -16.42
N LYS A 432 17.01 -4.71 -17.00
CA LYS A 432 17.27 -4.58 -18.43
C LYS A 432 18.51 -5.40 -18.80
N SER A 433 18.50 -6.05 -19.95
CA SER A 433 19.69 -6.65 -20.52
C SER A 433 20.67 -5.60 -21.01
N SER A 434 21.97 -5.84 -20.89
CA SER A 434 23.05 -4.96 -21.31
C SER A 434 24.13 -5.72 -22.06
N ALA A 435 24.89 -5.04 -22.91
CA ALA A 435 26.11 -5.60 -23.51
C ALA A 435 27.31 -5.53 -22.54
N ALA A 436 27.23 -4.76 -21.47
CA ALA A 436 28.30 -4.61 -20.50
C ALA A 436 28.37 -5.79 -19.55
N LYS A 437 29.52 -6.43 -19.46
CA LYS A 437 29.84 -7.49 -18.50
C LYS A 437 30.23 -6.92 -17.14
N ASP A 438 30.96 -5.82 -17.15
CA ASP A 438 31.50 -5.10 -16.00
C ASP A 438 31.66 -3.62 -16.37
N MET A 439 32.06 -2.79 -15.41
CA MET A 439 32.24 -1.35 -15.62
C MET A 439 33.46 -0.96 -16.48
N GLU A 440 34.31 -1.93 -16.87
CA GLU A 440 35.40 -1.72 -17.82
C GLU A 440 34.97 -2.02 -19.27
N SER A 441 33.78 -2.54 -19.47
CA SER A 441 33.19 -2.81 -20.79
C SER A 441 32.98 -1.51 -21.57
N PRO A 442 33.22 -1.48 -22.88
CA PRO A 442 33.16 -0.23 -23.69
C PRO A 442 31.80 0.50 -23.64
N THR A 443 30.72 -0.22 -23.43
CA THR A 443 29.35 0.36 -23.39
C THR A 443 28.91 0.70 -21.98
N ALA A 444 29.64 0.31 -20.93
CA ALA A 444 29.18 0.35 -19.55
C ALA A 444 28.67 1.71 -19.10
N LEU A 445 29.38 2.79 -19.39
CA LEU A 445 28.98 4.14 -19.00
C LEU A 445 27.65 4.58 -19.66
N ALA A 446 27.47 4.25 -20.95
CA ALA A 446 26.23 4.58 -21.66
C ALA A 446 25.06 3.69 -21.18
N ASP A 447 25.33 2.39 -21.00
CA ASP A 447 24.32 1.44 -20.57
C ASP A 447 23.81 1.74 -19.14
N THR A 448 24.66 2.32 -18.26
CA THR A 448 24.34 2.60 -16.86
C THR A 448 23.92 4.04 -16.57
N GLU A 449 23.69 4.88 -17.58
CA GLU A 449 23.28 6.29 -17.37
C GLU A 449 21.98 6.40 -16.54
N TYR A 450 21.04 5.48 -16.72
CA TYR A 450 19.73 5.46 -16.05
C TYR A 450 19.53 4.26 -15.13
N GLY A 451 20.60 3.60 -14.70
CA GLY A 451 20.54 2.42 -13.85
C GLY A 451 21.91 1.97 -13.37
N THR A 452 21.95 0.83 -12.70
CA THR A 452 23.18 0.24 -12.15
C THR A 452 23.41 -1.15 -12.71
N LEU A 453 24.64 -1.45 -13.11
CA LEU A 453 25.06 -2.81 -13.45
C LEU A 453 25.14 -3.63 -12.16
N ILE A 454 24.14 -4.48 -11.93
CA ILE A 454 24.01 -5.28 -10.70
C ILE A 454 24.58 -6.70 -10.83
N ALA A 455 24.71 -7.19 -12.07
CA ALA A 455 25.34 -8.46 -12.42
C ALA A 455 25.86 -8.37 -13.86
N PRO A 456 26.72 -9.28 -14.31
CA PRO A 456 27.16 -9.30 -15.70
C PRO A 456 25.98 -9.29 -16.67
N TYR A 457 25.98 -8.34 -17.63
CA TYR A 457 24.93 -8.15 -18.64
C TYR A 457 23.55 -7.75 -18.10
N THR A 458 23.49 -7.29 -16.84
CA THR A 458 22.23 -7.04 -16.13
C THR A 458 22.25 -5.68 -15.47
N ILE A 459 21.34 -4.78 -15.88
CA ILE A 459 21.16 -3.45 -15.29
C ILE A 459 19.81 -3.40 -14.60
N ALA A 460 19.78 -2.95 -13.36
CA ALA A 460 18.55 -2.54 -12.70
C ALA A 460 18.34 -1.03 -12.93
N ILE A 461 17.12 -0.65 -13.31
CA ILE A 461 16.78 0.70 -13.72
C ILE A 461 16.42 1.55 -12.49
N ASN A 462 16.95 2.78 -12.43
CA ASN A 462 16.55 3.77 -11.42
C ASN A 462 15.05 4.02 -11.45
N HIS A 463 14.42 4.13 -10.30
CA HIS A 463 12.99 4.40 -10.20
C HIS A 463 12.61 5.00 -8.85
N ASP A 464 11.45 5.59 -8.79
CA ASP A 464 10.89 6.17 -7.57
C ASP A 464 9.63 5.38 -7.15
N HIS A 465 9.31 5.46 -5.86
CA HIS A 465 8.06 4.97 -5.30
C HIS A 465 7.39 6.08 -4.50
N TYR A 466 6.12 6.36 -4.78
CA TYR A 466 5.34 7.37 -4.09
C TYR A 466 4.03 6.78 -3.58
N PHE A 467 3.94 6.50 -2.29
CA PHE A 467 2.73 5.99 -1.63
C PHE A 467 1.95 7.17 -1.04
N SER A 468 0.81 7.51 -1.63
CA SER A 468 -0.08 8.52 -1.09
C SER A 468 -1.08 7.89 -0.14
N TYR A 469 -1.01 8.24 1.14
CA TYR A 469 -1.99 7.86 2.16
C TYR A 469 -3.06 8.92 2.26
N ARG A 470 -4.34 8.50 2.24
CA ARG A 470 -5.47 9.31 2.67
C ARG A 470 -5.64 9.16 4.17
N LEU A 471 -5.56 10.25 4.91
CA LEU A 471 -5.64 10.34 6.36
C LEU A 471 -6.76 11.29 6.75
N ASP A 472 -7.93 10.75 6.97
CA ASP A 472 -9.10 11.47 7.44
C ASP A 472 -9.08 11.47 8.98
N LEU A 473 -8.36 12.46 9.53
CA LEU A 473 -8.11 12.55 10.98
C LEU A 473 -9.22 13.35 11.66
N ASP A 474 -9.96 12.70 12.54
CA ASP A 474 -11.04 13.26 13.35
C ASP A 474 -10.59 13.41 14.81
N ILE A 475 -9.69 14.34 15.08
CA ILE A 475 -9.17 14.55 16.46
C ILE A 475 -10.26 15.08 17.37
N ASP A 476 -10.83 14.16 18.21
CA ASP A 476 -11.99 14.43 19.07
C ASP A 476 -13.18 15.04 18.32
N GLY A 477 -13.40 14.67 17.07
CA GLY A 477 -14.49 15.14 16.23
C GLY A 477 -14.03 15.64 14.88
N THR A 478 -14.97 15.99 14.00
CA THR A 478 -14.73 16.30 12.59
C THR A 478 -14.22 17.72 12.34
N GLN A 479 -14.41 18.66 13.28
CA GLN A 479 -14.00 20.05 13.09
C GLN A 479 -12.57 20.25 13.56
N ASN A 480 -11.65 20.20 12.62
CA ASN A 480 -10.22 20.25 12.88
C ASN A 480 -9.53 21.45 12.18
N ALA A 481 -8.24 21.58 12.38
CA ALA A 481 -7.42 22.54 11.67
C ALA A 481 -5.98 22.01 11.57
N LEU A 482 -5.31 22.30 10.46
CA LEU A 482 -3.90 22.02 10.29
C LEU A 482 -3.06 23.20 10.76
N VAL A 483 -2.05 22.93 11.59
CA VAL A 483 -1.08 23.91 12.06
C VAL A 483 0.34 23.47 11.77
N ARG A 484 1.25 24.44 11.65
CA ARG A 484 2.69 24.20 11.63
C ARG A 484 3.34 24.80 12.87
N ASP A 485 4.31 24.12 13.43
CA ASP A 485 5.20 24.62 14.47
C ASP A 485 6.59 24.79 13.87
N ALA A 486 7.00 26.05 13.72
CA ALA A 486 8.31 26.42 13.22
C ALA A 486 9.26 26.70 14.38
N PHE A 487 10.47 26.15 14.33
CA PHE A 487 11.54 26.37 15.31
C PHE A 487 12.37 27.55 14.84
N ILE A 488 12.25 28.70 15.52
CA ILE A 488 12.89 29.93 15.11
C ILE A 488 13.96 30.40 16.12
N PRO A 489 15.11 30.86 15.63
CA PRO A 489 16.12 31.51 16.49
C PRO A 489 15.55 32.74 17.18
N SER A 490 15.90 32.94 18.42
CA SER A 490 15.54 34.12 19.23
C SER A 490 16.76 34.65 19.97
N ALA A 491 16.85 35.97 20.11
CA ALA A 491 17.89 36.56 20.94
C ALA A 491 17.71 36.14 22.40
N ALA A 492 18.80 35.76 23.07
CA ALA A 492 18.79 35.45 24.49
C ALA A 492 18.72 36.74 25.28
N ARG A 493 17.50 37.20 25.56
CA ARG A 493 17.24 38.33 26.42
C ARG A 493 17.68 37.98 27.84
N ASP A 494 18.18 38.97 28.55
CA ASP A 494 18.54 38.87 29.98
C ASP A 494 19.59 37.80 30.32
N SER A 495 20.37 37.34 29.33
CA SER A 495 21.46 36.41 29.54
C SER A 495 22.81 37.08 29.37
N ALA A 496 23.66 37.04 30.40
CA ALA A 496 25.03 37.57 30.35
C ALA A 496 25.96 36.74 29.44
N THR A 497 25.66 35.44 29.20
CA THR A 497 26.57 34.48 28.57
C THR A 497 26.05 33.92 27.25
N ARG A 498 24.77 33.69 27.11
CA ARG A 498 24.15 33.14 25.89
C ARG A 498 23.67 34.25 24.97
N LYS A 499 23.94 34.13 23.66
CA LYS A 499 23.52 35.11 22.65
C LYS A 499 22.24 34.73 21.95
N SER A 500 21.94 33.44 21.87
CA SER A 500 20.77 32.92 21.13
C SER A 500 20.11 31.73 21.83
N LEU A 501 18.85 31.64 21.66
CA LEU A 501 17.95 30.56 22.04
C LEU A 501 17.09 30.21 20.81
N TRP A 502 16.22 29.27 20.92
CA TRP A 502 15.16 29.05 19.93
C TRP A 502 13.79 29.00 20.64
N THR A 503 12.77 29.30 19.89
CA THR A 503 11.37 29.22 20.33
C THR A 503 10.52 28.58 19.25
N VAL A 504 9.33 28.14 19.63
CA VAL A 504 8.35 27.59 18.69
C VAL A 504 7.35 28.68 18.32
N LYS A 505 7.11 28.85 17.02
CA LYS A 505 6.04 29.70 16.50
C LYS A 505 5.03 28.84 15.77
N THR A 506 3.80 28.80 16.29
CA THR A 506 2.69 28.08 15.65
C THR A 506 1.99 28.99 14.64
N GLY A 507 1.88 28.52 13.42
CA GLY A 507 1.06 29.10 12.36
C GLY A 507 -0.10 28.15 12.00
N ARG A 508 -1.17 28.69 11.42
CA ARG A 508 -2.33 27.89 10.98
C ARG A 508 -2.50 28.02 9.47
N TYR A 509 -2.74 26.90 8.81
CA TYR A 509 -3.21 26.89 7.42
C TYR A 509 -4.68 27.29 7.39
N THR A 510 -5.08 28.06 6.40
CA THR A 510 -6.42 28.64 6.30
C THR A 510 -7.19 28.21 5.08
N ALA A 511 -6.52 27.69 4.08
CA ALA A 511 -7.10 27.15 2.84
C ALA A 511 -6.47 25.79 2.54
N GLU A 512 -7.21 24.96 1.83
CA GLU A 512 -6.70 23.71 1.29
C GLU A 512 -5.61 23.94 0.26
N GLY A 513 -4.78 22.92 0.00
CA GLY A 513 -3.70 22.99 -0.96
C GLY A 513 -2.46 22.19 -0.55
N PRO A 514 -1.37 22.36 -1.31
CA PRO A 514 -0.09 21.77 -0.99
C PRO A 514 0.52 22.40 0.26
N ILE A 515 1.14 21.58 1.09
CA ILE A 515 1.88 22.02 2.26
C ILE A 515 3.36 22.08 1.88
N VAL A 516 3.81 23.28 1.53
CA VAL A 516 5.20 23.53 1.15
C VAL A 516 6.00 23.88 2.41
N PRO A 517 7.02 23.07 2.78
CA PRO A 517 7.90 23.41 3.89
C PRO A 517 8.59 24.76 3.67
N ASP A 518 8.70 25.58 4.72
CA ASP A 518 9.49 26.80 4.67
C ASP A 518 10.98 26.44 4.75
N HIS A 519 11.63 26.29 3.61
CA HIS A 519 13.06 25.98 3.51
C HIS A 519 13.96 27.07 4.12
N ASN A 520 13.44 28.27 4.37
CA ASN A 520 14.15 29.34 5.07
C ASN A 520 14.05 29.22 6.60
N ALA A 521 13.18 28.35 7.10
CA ALA A 521 13.14 28.03 8.52
C ALA A 521 14.37 27.19 8.89
N SER A 522 15.44 27.84 9.30
CA SER A 522 16.73 27.22 9.65
C SER A 522 16.63 26.15 10.75
N GLY A 523 15.52 26.08 11.46
CA GLY A 523 15.23 25.08 12.52
C GLY A 523 14.33 23.92 12.08
N GLY A 524 13.82 23.93 10.84
CA GLY A 524 12.79 23.00 10.40
C GLY A 524 11.40 23.36 10.92
N GLU A 525 10.42 22.59 10.50
CA GLU A 525 9.03 22.71 10.95
C GLU A 525 8.38 21.34 11.13
N THR A 526 7.29 21.33 11.87
CA THR A 526 6.45 20.13 12.06
C THR A 526 4.98 20.49 11.90
N TRP A 527 4.16 19.51 11.57
CA TRP A 527 2.73 19.70 11.35
C TRP A 527 1.92 18.99 12.41
N ARG A 528 0.80 19.60 12.80
CA ARG A 528 -0.19 18.97 13.70
C ARG A 528 -1.60 19.19 13.20
N VAL A 529 -2.44 18.16 13.31
CA VAL A 529 -3.90 18.33 13.26
C VAL A 529 -4.39 18.58 14.67
N ILE A 530 -5.12 19.67 14.85
CA ILE A 530 -5.66 20.09 16.13
C ILE A 530 -7.19 20.12 16.12
N ASN A 531 -7.83 19.86 17.24
CA ASN A 531 -9.22 20.24 17.43
C ASN A 531 -9.28 21.62 18.11
N PRO A 532 -9.68 22.68 17.41
CA PRO A 532 -9.70 24.03 17.99
C PRO A 532 -10.83 24.24 19.00
N ASN A 533 -11.83 23.35 19.03
CA ASN A 533 -13.03 23.48 19.86
C ASN A 533 -12.88 22.81 21.23
N GLU A 534 -11.95 21.85 21.35
CA GLU A 534 -11.71 21.09 22.57
C GLU A 534 -10.47 21.59 23.32
N LYS A 535 -10.47 21.33 24.65
CA LYS A 535 -9.38 21.75 25.55
C LYS A 535 -9.01 20.64 26.52
N THR A 536 -7.73 20.36 26.62
CA THR A 536 -7.17 19.52 27.69
C THR A 536 -7.25 20.20 29.06
N ALA A 537 -6.92 19.51 30.12
CA ALA A 537 -6.88 20.08 31.48
C ALA A 537 -5.97 21.31 31.57
N LEU A 538 -4.85 21.31 30.83
CA LEU A 538 -3.92 22.43 30.75
C LEU A 538 -4.33 23.49 29.70
N LYS A 539 -5.55 23.39 29.14
CA LYS A 539 -6.13 24.34 28.18
C LYS A 539 -5.43 24.39 26.80
N PHE A 540 -4.65 23.37 26.45
CA PHE A 540 -4.18 23.16 25.08
C PHE A 540 -5.30 22.56 24.23
N ASN A 541 -5.19 22.75 22.91
CA ASN A 541 -6.03 22.01 21.97
C ASN A 541 -5.46 20.60 21.78
N PRO A 542 -6.29 19.53 21.92
CA PRO A 542 -5.86 18.18 21.63
C PRO A 542 -5.43 18.09 20.16
N SER A 543 -4.36 17.35 19.91
CA SER A 543 -3.77 17.28 18.57
C SER A 543 -2.96 16.01 18.35
N TYR A 544 -2.71 15.72 17.08
CA TYR A 544 -1.76 14.71 16.64
C TYR A 544 -0.68 15.35 15.77
N TRP A 545 0.56 15.07 16.10
CA TRP A 545 1.74 15.53 15.41
C TRP A 545 2.10 14.56 14.29
N ILE A 546 2.34 15.08 13.09
CA ILE A 546 2.82 14.34 11.92
C ILE A 546 4.33 14.34 11.96
N GLN A 547 4.92 13.26 12.41
CA GLN A 547 6.36 13.06 12.43
C GLN A 547 6.77 12.44 11.08
N SER A 548 7.20 13.30 10.18
CA SER A 548 7.73 12.91 8.88
C SER A 548 9.23 12.65 9.01
N HIS A 549 9.69 11.54 8.43
CA HIS A 549 11.10 11.35 8.12
C HIS A 549 11.41 11.97 6.75
N HIS A 550 12.67 11.92 6.32
CA HIS A 550 13.02 12.41 4.99
C HIS A 550 12.23 11.65 3.92
N GLN A 551 11.49 12.39 3.09
CA GLN A 551 10.70 11.87 1.99
C GLN A 551 11.20 12.50 0.68
N ALA A 552 11.30 11.68 -0.37
CA ALA A 552 11.51 12.19 -1.71
C ALA A 552 10.18 12.73 -2.27
N THR A 553 10.23 13.88 -2.92
CA THR A 553 9.16 14.35 -3.80
C THR A 553 9.56 14.12 -5.24
N SER A 554 8.61 14.06 -6.15
CA SER A 554 8.91 13.91 -7.57
C SER A 554 9.75 15.08 -8.09
N ILE A 555 10.74 14.74 -8.90
CA ILE A 555 11.57 15.72 -9.63
C ILE A 555 11.30 15.69 -11.14
N LEU A 556 10.27 14.96 -11.57
CA LEU A 556 9.83 14.98 -12.95
C LEU A 556 9.28 16.37 -13.29
N ASP A 557 9.42 16.76 -14.57
CA ASP A 557 8.84 18.00 -15.04
C ASP A 557 7.32 17.99 -14.88
N GLN A 558 6.74 19.11 -14.42
CA GLN A 558 5.30 19.21 -14.20
C GLN A 558 4.47 19.06 -15.48
N ALA A 559 5.06 19.29 -16.63
CA ALA A 559 4.44 19.08 -17.95
C ALA A 559 4.67 17.65 -18.50
N ASP A 560 5.43 16.81 -17.81
CA ASP A 560 5.61 15.42 -18.21
C ASP A 560 4.29 14.65 -18.00
N PRO A 561 3.76 13.95 -19.01
CA PRO A 561 2.49 13.22 -18.91
C PRO A 561 2.38 12.30 -17.70
N PRO A 562 3.39 11.53 -17.30
CA PRO A 562 3.36 10.76 -16.06
C PRO A 562 3.16 11.63 -14.82
N GLN A 563 3.85 12.78 -14.73
CA GLN A 563 3.75 13.70 -13.61
C GLN A 563 2.39 14.41 -13.57
N MET A 564 1.80 14.75 -14.73
CA MET A 564 0.49 15.40 -14.78
C MET A 564 -0.59 14.53 -14.11
N ARG A 565 -0.60 13.22 -14.36
CA ARG A 565 -1.57 12.30 -13.72
C ARG A 565 -1.17 11.87 -12.29
N ALA A 566 0.07 12.11 -11.89
CA ALA A 566 0.61 11.81 -10.56
C ALA A 566 0.94 13.07 -9.76
N GLY A 567 0.20 14.16 -9.98
CA GLY A 567 0.47 15.47 -9.37
C GLY A 567 0.56 15.45 -7.85
N PHE A 568 -0.10 14.50 -7.18
CA PHE A 568 0.03 14.30 -5.74
C PHE A 568 1.46 14.04 -5.27
N SER A 569 2.34 13.48 -6.10
CA SER A 569 3.73 13.14 -5.77
C SER A 569 4.66 14.37 -5.72
N ALA A 570 4.18 15.53 -6.18
CA ALA A 570 4.96 16.77 -6.17
C ALA A 570 5.21 17.33 -4.76
N GLN A 571 4.43 16.93 -3.76
CA GLN A 571 4.56 17.37 -2.38
C GLN A 571 4.41 16.20 -1.41
N THR A 572 5.10 16.28 -0.27
CA THR A 572 4.96 15.28 0.80
C THR A 572 3.59 15.33 1.48
N LEU A 573 3.01 16.52 1.61
CA LEU A 573 1.74 16.70 2.31
C LEU A 573 0.83 17.65 1.54
N TRP A 574 -0.43 17.25 1.42
CA TRP A 574 -1.54 18.07 0.96
C TRP A 574 -2.65 18.07 2.01
N VAL A 575 -3.48 19.06 2.01
CA VAL A 575 -4.69 19.12 2.82
C VAL A 575 -5.86 19.55 1.96
N SER A 576 -6.98 18.86 2.09
CA SER A 576 -8.24 19.23 1.47
C SER A 576 -9.36 19.29 2.51
N LYS A 577 -10.45 19.96 2.18
CA LYS A 577 -11.71 19.81 2.90
C LYS A 577 -12.28 18.43 2.60
N PHE A 578 -12.93 17.80 3.56
CA PHE A 578 -13.57 16.50 3.34
C PHE A 578 -14.73 16.62 2.33
N LYS A 579 -14.65 15.81 1.28
CA LYS A 579 -15.76 15.53 0.35
C LYS A 579 -15.78 14.01 0.09
N GLN A 580 -16.96 13.43 0.18
CA GLN A 580 -17.11 11.97 0.12
C GLN A 580 -16.67 11.35 -1.23
N ASN A 581 -16.75 12.12 -2.31
CA ASN A 581 -16.34 11.71 -3.66
C ASN A 581 -14.87 11.99 -3.97
N GLU A 582 -14.14 12.72 -3.11
CA GLU A 582 -12.69 12.96 -3.23
C GLU A 582 -11.94 11.93 -2.39
N TYR A 583 -11.64 10.79 -3.01
CA TYR A 583 -11.15 9.63 -2.28
C TYR A 583 -9.78 9.12 -2.77
N TRP A 584 -9.49 9.27 -4.07
CA TRP A 584 -8.31 8.71 -4.70
C TRP A 584 -7.32 9.79 -5.10
N ALA A 585 -6.07 9.66 -4.65
CA ALA A 585 -5.03 10.69 -4.83
C ALA A 585 -4.77 11.09 -6.30
N ALA A 586 -4.96 10.16 -7.24
CA ALA A 586 -4.87 10.41 -8.69
C ALA A 586 -6.24 10.38 -9.39
N GLY A 587 -7.35 10.59 -8.66
CA GLY A 587 -8.69 10.45 -9.21
C GLY A 587 -9.13 8.99 -9.39
N LEU A 588 -10.37 8.82 -9.86
CA LEU A 588 -10.98 7.49 -9.99
C LEU A 588 -10.40 6.69 -11.17
N TYR A 589 -10.00 7.37 -12.27
CA TYR A 589 -9.58 6.75 -13.53
C TYR A 589 -8.17 7.18 -13.98
N PRO A 590 -7.09 6.86 -13.22
CA PRO A 590 -5.73 7.24 -13.64
C PRO A 590 -5.20 6.41 -14.82
N ASN A 591 -5.79 5.25 -15.10
CA ASN A 591 -5.38 4.39 -16.20
C ASN A 591 -5.62 5.09 -17.55
N LEU A 592 -4.58 5.19 -18.38
CA LEU A 592 -4.61 5.87 -19.68
C LEU A 592 -5.12 7.33 -19.61
N SER A 593 -5.09 7.96 -18.44
CA SER A 593 -5.49 9.36 -18.27
C SER A 593 -4.37 10.30 -18.73
N THR A 594 -4.78 11.43 -19.30
CA THR A 594 -3.90 12.56 -19.66
C THR A 594 -4.10 13.75 -18.73
N THR A 595 -5.02 13.66 -17.77
CA THR A 595 -5.41 14.75 -16.89
C THR A 595 -5.18 14.38 -15.44
N ASP A 596 -4.97 15.39 -14.60
CA ASP A 596 -4.97 15.25 -13.15
C ASP A 596 -6.40 15.44 -12.64
N GLU A 597 -7.03 14.35 -12.22
CA GLU A 597 -8.34 14.33 -11.58
C GLU A 597 -8.24 14.07 -10.07
N GLY A 598 -7.01 14.07 -9.54
CA GLY A 598 -6.70 13.76 -8.16
C GLY A 598 -6.55 14.99 -7.27
N ILE A 599 -5.64 14.89 -6.29
CA ILE A 599 -5.47 15.88 -5.23
C ILE A 599 -5.27 17.31 -5.76
N PRO A 600 -4.42 17.59 -6.77
CA PRO A 600 -4.29 18.95 -7.27
C PRO A 600 -5.60 19.55 -7.80
N ALA A 601 -6.47 18.71 -8.40
CA ALA A 601 -7.79 19.16 -8.85
C ALA A 601 -8.76 19.34 -7.68
N PHE A 602 -8.66 18.54 -6.61
CA PHE A 602 -9.52 18.66 -5.43
C PHE A 602 -9.34 20.00 -4.71
N VAL A 603 -8.11 20.52 -4.69
CA VAL A 603 -7.75 21.74 -3.91
C VAL A 603 -7.63 23.01 -4.76
N ILE A 604 -8.06 22.95 -6.03
CA ILE A 604 -7.88 24.08 -6.98
C ILE A 604 -8.67 25.32 -6.61
N ASP A 605 -9.79 25.15 -5.93
CA ASP A 605 -10.66 26.25 -5.48
C ASP A 605 -10.28 26.85 -4.13
N ALA A 606 -9.23 26.28 -3.48
CA ALA A 606 -8.66 26.78 -2.24
C ALA A 606 -9.68 27.02 -1.13
N GLU A 607 -10.59 26.07 -0.90
CA GLU A 607 -11.65 26.16 0.11
C GLU A 607 -11.06 26.41 1.52
N PRO A 608 -11.80 27.12 2.40
CA PRO A 608 -11.37 27.31 3.78
C PRO A 608 -11.31 25.99 4.56
N ILE A 609 -10.23 25.78 5.33
CA ILE A 609 -10.01 24.60 6.17
C ILE A 609 -9.86 24.94 7.66
N LYS A 610 -10.28 26.09 8.07
CA LYS A 610 -10.20 26.52 9.47
C LYS A 610 -11.42 26.03 10.23
N ASN A 611 -11.23 25.04 11.11
CA ASN A 611 -12.33 24.46 11.89
C ASN A 611 -13.37 23.75 10.98
N GLU A 612 -12.84 22.95 10.08
CA GLU A 612 -13.61 22.18 9.10
C GLU A 612 -13.28 20.69 9.24
N ASP A 613 -14.05 19.86 8.58
CA ASP A 613 -13.69 18.46 8.34
C ASP A 613 -12.61 18.43 7.26
N ILE A 614 -11.41 17.95 7.60
CA ILE A 614 -10.23 18.02 6.72
C ILE A 614 -9.62 16.65 6.51
N VAL A 615 -9.12 16.43 5.30
CA VAL A 615 -8.36 15.24 4.93
C VAL A 615 -6.93 15.61 4.64
N LEU A 616 -6.01 14.85 5.21
CA LEU A 616 -4.59 14.93 4.87
C LEU A 616 -4.25 13.87 3.84
N TRP A 617 -3.39 14.23 2.89
CA TRP A 617 -2.82 13.34 1.91
C TRP A 617 -1.32 13.36 2.07
N TYR A 618 -0.80 12.28 2.65
CA TYR A 618 0.63 12.17 2.95
C TYR A 618 1.29 11.25 1.94
N THR A 619 2.23 11.78 1.16
CA THR A 619 3.01 11.00 0.18
C THR A 619 4.33 10.59 0.79
N MET A 620 4.46 9.28 1.03
CA MET A 620 5.70 8.64 1.43
C MET A 620 6.49 8.29 0.17
N GLY A 621 7.51 9.10 -0.12
CA GLY A 621 8.31 8.97 -1.34
C GLY A 621 9.74 8.51 -1.05
N PHE A 622 10.24 7.58 -1.85
CA PHE A 622 11.64 7.20 -1.84
C PHE A 622 12.17 6.93 -3.25
N ARG A 623 13.44 7.26 -3.41
CA ARG A 623 14.17 7.11 -4.67
C ARG A 623 15.04 5.87 -4.59
N HIS A 624 14.84 4.96 -5.52
CA HIS A 624 15.64 3.74 -5.59
C HIS A 624 16.66 3.85 -6.72
N ALA A 625 17.93 3.95 -6.33
CA ALA A 625 19.09 3.74 -7.20
C ALA A 625 19.65 2.35 -6.86
N PRO A 626 19.37 1.34 -7.69
CA PRO A 626 19.71 -0.06 -7.39
C PRO A 626 21.21 -0.30 -7.22
N ARG A 627 21.57 -1.35 -6.49
CA ARG A 627 22.94 -1.77 -6.21
C ARG A 627 23.06 -3.29 -6.37
N PRO A 628 24.28 -3.82 -6.56
CA PRO A 628 24.49 -5.28 -6.62
C PRO A 628 23.96 -6.06 -5.41
N GLU A 629 23.88 -5.42 -4.22
CA GLU A 629 23.31 -6.01 -3.01
C GLU A 629 21.80 -6.21 -3.07
N ASP A 630 21.12 -5.53 -3.99
CA ASP A 630 19.67 -5.63 -4.19
C ASP A 630 19.29 -6.82 -5.09
N PHE A 631 20.28 -7.55 -5.62
CA PHE A 631 20.09 -8.68 -6.53
C PHE A 631 20.54 -10.02 -5.90
N PRO A 632 19.83 -11.17 -6.11
CA PRO A 632 18.63 -11.31 -6.97
C PRO A 632 17.32 -10.87 -6.30
N ILE A 633 17.27 -10.70 -5.00
CA ILE A 633 16.09 -10.26 -4.25
C ILE A 633 16.50 -9.08 -3.38
N LEU A 634 15.72 -8.02 -3.48
CA LEU A 634 15.90 -6.80 -2.70
C LEU A 634 15.68 -7.08 -1.20
N PRO A 635 16.68 -6.83 -0.35
CA PRO A 635 16.44 -6.77 1.08
C PRO A 635 15.37 -5.75 1.42
N THR A 636 14.40 -6.10 2.27
CA THR A 636 13.26 -5.23 2.55
C THR A 636 13.70 -3.84 3.00
N PHE A 637 13.34 -2.84 2.23
CA PHE A 637 13.66 -1.44 2.47
C PHE A 637 12.45 -0.74 3.08
N TRP A 638 12.56 -0.30 4.34
CA TRP A 638 11.45 0.24 5.11
C TRP A 638 11.39 1.75 5.07
N HIS A 639 10.20 2.27 4.81
CA HIS A 639 9.83 3.68 4.95
C HIS A 639 8.68 3.81 5.94
N GLU A 640 8.67 4.90 6.71
CA GLU A 640 7.63 5.13 7.70
C GLU A 640 7.35 6.62 7.94
N MET A 641 6.12 6.89 8.38
CA MET A 641 5.71 8.13 9.01
C MET A 641 4.96 7.80 10.29
N LYS A 642 4.97 8.72 11.26
CA LYS A 642 4.33 8.49 12.54
C LYS A 642 3.39 9.62 12.92
N LEU A 643 2.18 9.25 13.34
CA LEU A 643 1.23 10.13 14.01
C LEU A 643 1.42 9.96 15.52
N ARG A 644 1.73 11.05 16.22
CA ARG A 644 1.97 11.04 17.67
C ARG A 644 1.02 11.97 18.38
N PRO A 645 0.48 11.57 19.56
CA PRO A 645 -0.26 12.48 20.41
C PRO A 645 0.58 13.71 20.76
N ALA A 646 -0.01 14.90 20.63
CA ALA A 646 0.59 16.16 21.05
C ALA A 646 -0.50 16.98 21.76
N PHE A 647 -0.37 17.15 23.05
CA PHE A 647 -1.43 17.74 23.90
C PHE A 647 -2.78 16.96 23.81
N PHE A 648 -2.77 15.70 23.35
CA PHE A 648 -3.97 14.90 23.24
C PHE A 648 -4.35 14.28 24.59
N PHE A 649 -3.37 13.78 25.33
CA PHE A 649 -3.52 13.22 26.66
C PHE A 649 -3.01 14.20 27.74
N ASP A 650 -3.54 14.07 28.96
CA ASP A 650 -3.05 14.83 30.14
C ASP A 650 -1.72 14.26 30.66
N MET A 651 -1.43 12.99 30.37
CA MET A 651 -0.18 12.29 30.69
C MET A 651 0.07 11.16 29.69
N ASP A 652 1.26 10.58 29.68
CA ASP A 652 1.57 9.41 28.84
C ASP A 652 0.65 8.23 29.21
N PRO A 653 -0.22 7.76 28.30
CA PRO A 653 -1.14 6.67 28.62
C PRO A 653 -0.43 5.35 28.94
N SER A 654 0.79 5.14 28.45
CA SER A 654 1.58 3.95 28.76
C SER A 654 2.10 3.88 30.21
N MET A 655 1.97 4.95 30.97
CA MET A 655 2.26 4.92 32.42
C MET A 655 1.35 3.97 33.19
N THR A 656 0.18 3.66 32.66
CA THR A 656 -0.78 2.69 33.22
C THR A 656 -0.75 1.34 32.51
N PHE A 657 0.06 1.20 31.46
CA PHE A 657 0.25 -0.05 30.74
C PHE A 657 1.01 -1.05 31.61
N ASN A 658 0.46 -2.25 31.75
CA ASN A 658 1.04 -3.33 32.54
C ASN A 658 1.19 -4.57 31.66
N PRO A 659 2.27 -4.65 30.86
CA PRO A 659 2.50 -5.81 30.02
C PRO A 659 2.69 -7.05 30.89
N GLY A 660 2.04 -8.14 30.54
CA GLY A 660 2.25 -9.42 31.18
C GLY A 660 3.73 -9.81 31.13
N GLN A 661 4.32 -10.17 32.27
CA GLN A 661 5.69 -10.63 32.34
C GLN A 661 5.77 -12.15 32.32
N LEU A 662 6.61 -12.70 31.45
CA LEU A 662 6.99 -14.09 31.54
C LEU A 662 7.78 -14.30 32.84
N LYS A 663 7.25 -15.12 33.74
CA LYS A 663 7.99 -15.57 34.93
C LYS A 663 8.93 -16.69 34.47
N PHE A 664 10.19 -16.38 34.25
CA PHE A 664 11.21 -17.40 34.13
C PHE A 664 11.46 -17.99 35.53
N LYS A 665 11.45 -19.31 35.64
CA LYS A 665 11.96 -19.97 36.88
C LYS A 665 13.44 -19.60 36.97
N GLU A 666 13.83 -18.98 38.09
CA GLU A 666 15.23 -18.76 38.46
C GLU A 666 16.03 -20.07 38.52
#